data_8275b9f85bf3644a3888beed842cb512
#
_entry.id   8275b9f85bf3644a3888beed842cb512
#
_cell.length_a   1.000
_cell.length_b   1.000
_cell.length_c   1.000
_cell.angle_alpha   90.00
_cell.angle_beta   90.00
_cell.angle_gamma   90.00
#
_symmetry.space_group_name_H-M   'P 1'
#
loop_
_entity.id
_entity.type
_entity.pdbx_description
1 polymer ?
#
loop_
_entity_poly.entity_id
_entity_poly.type
_entity_poly.pdbx_seq_one_letter_code
_entity_poly.pdbx_strand_id
1 'polypeptide(L)'
;MRQLVPKTPSLAVFLCLVFLPAVAWAQASVVGVVRDESGGVLPGVTVEAASPALIEGVKAVATDEQGRYRIEALRPGPYKVTFSLSGFSTLARTGIDVPSDTVVTVNADMKVGALEETLTVSGQSPQVDVLQASRTQVLTRDIIDALPVSRNVMSIGVLAAGVRAGTPDIGGSRMTEQVGLRAHGLSGNDAEQLVEGMSVQSLEGPSLSYFDDMLQSEITVMTSGIPADTSGGGIRLNSVLKDGGNTFSGATFLGFSSGGWQAGNVDDGLRAAPFSIRSANGIKHIQMFSASLGGPIKKNALWFLVTARHQSSDELVADVPVQIVAPDGEVINSYIDTYVRGPSARLTWQATPNNKIAAFGSRWWKRKGKDFTAGVDPRIGQFRDPVHAHHFAGNMKWTSTIGRKFLIEAGFSMAAFDWLGGPAAGNLKERGTPEWYTQTRKTDTQRQIHPQCAYDTGCTQWGSLLSQRQDNTRDVFDARASYVTGSHNIKVGYTHEIGPDGRMGNQYNGDIQLNYNAGRPSTVTVFNTPLEAPGLVEHDAGFFAQDSWTLKRLTLNPGLRVEWFAAGMEETSAAAGRFAPARFFPAQHGLIRWGPDYAPRMAAVFDLFGDGKTALKTNFSKYHRQYDADPFLAYDDAGLRQENRNWFDCALNATGTACSSVVLPTNNDGIAQDSEIGPSPSGGNFGLRSGALPGDLRRQYNLEFTAGVQHQVRSGLAVSALFIKRTVRNIQMTDRTFITLSDYAPFQVRMPAISDPAVAAVLNPNESITMYNLNQVKNSVFGQGLVDRSSDRNRSLYTGFEAAFSARLAGNGTVFGSWTAERNVSVFCESDDNPNGVTTTDLYQGRPAADGGRFCDQRLFHIPFLHEFKLAGNYMLRYGVDVGAVLQSYPGLERVITWQPAANLFPNGQRTQAQTIVLTEPGSLYGERWNQLDVNIRKNFRYGHGKVHTFQLDIFNLFNANAIRTMTDTVGTSLGQVTAILPGRFPRLAYQFKW
;
A
#
# COMPACT_ATOMS: atom_id res chain seq x y z
N MET A 1 -4.46 -9.98 32.00
CA MET A 1 -3.38 -9.01 32.30
C MET A 1 -2.05 -9.75 32.27
N ARG A 2 -1.44 -9.90 31.10
CA ARG A 2 -0.01 -10.25 31.00
C ARG A 2 0.76 -8.96 30.82
N GLN A 3 1.69 -8.69 31.70
CA GLN A 3 2.52 -7.50 31.74
C GLN A 3 3.32 -7.37 30.44
N LEU A 4 3.27 -6.17 29.84
CA LEU A 4 4.24 -5.70 28.85
C LEU A 4 5.62 -5.57 29.52
N VAL A 5 6.33 -6.68 29.64
CA VAL A 5 7.76 -6.68 29.87
C VAL A 5 8.41 -6.97 28.52
N PRO A 6 9.08 -6.01 27.89
CA PRO A 6 9.86 -6.30 26.69
C PRO A 6 10.91 -7.34 27.07
N LYS A 7 10.95 -8.45 26.34
CA LYS A 7 12.02 -9.45 26.48
C LYS A 7 13.36 -8.74 26.32
N THR A 8 14.13 -8.71 27.38
CA THR A 8 15.30 -7.89 27.66
C THR A 8 16.53 -7.98 26.72
N PRO A 9 16.62 -8.78 25.63
CA PRO A 9 17.78 -8.68 24.75
C PRO A 9 17.79 -7.42 23.89
N SER A 10 16.65 -6.88 23.47
CA SER A 10 16.59 -5.72 22.57
C SER A 10 17.09 -4.43 23.21
N LEU A 11 16.81 -4.21 24.49
CA LEU A 11 17.27 -3.01 25.20
C LEU A 11 18.77 -3.06 25.53
N ALA A 12 19.31 -4.26 25.82
CA ALA A 12 20.74 -4.46 26.08
C ALA A 12 21.57 -4.34 24.80
N VAL A 13 21.06 -4.87 23.69
CA VAL A 13 21.67 -4.69 22.34
C VAL A 13 21.64 -3.23 21.92
N PHE A 14 20.54 -2.53 22.22
CA PHE A 14 20.42 -1.10 21.97
C PHE A 14 21.41 -0.27 22.78
N LEU A 15 21.59 -0.55 24.08
CA LEU A 15 22.61 0.09 24.91
C LEU A 15 24.05 -0.20 24.44
N CYS A 16 24.34 -1.41 23.99
CA CYS A 16 25.65 -1.74 23.42
C CYS A 16 25.92 -1.03 22.07
N LEU A 17 24.92 -0.87 21.21
CA LEU A 17 25.05 -0.15 19.94
C LEU A 17 25.24 1.36 20.10
N VAL A 18 24.75 1.95 21.18
CA VAL A 18 24.95 3.37 21.51
C VAL A 18 26.43 3.70 21.82
N PHE A 19 27.23 2.71 22.22
CA PHE A 19 28.64 2.88 22.55
C PHE A 19 29.63 2.51 21.43
N LEU A 20 29.14 1.99 20.28
CA LEU A 20 29.98 1.76 19.10
C LEU A 20 30.02 3.05 18.25
N PRO A 21 31.17 3.47 17.69
CA PRO A 21 31.22 4.59 16.76
C PRO A 21 30.55 4.17 15.46
N ALA A 22 29.34 4.65 15.24
CA ALA A 22 28.50 4.29 14.09
C ALA A 22 28.39 5.45 13.07
N VAL A 23 27.91 5.19 11.91
CA VAL A 23 28.22 5.84 10.65
C VAL A 23 26.99 6.05 9.72
N ALA A 24 26.70 7.01 9.07
CA ALA A 24 25.82 8.03 8.54
C ALA A 24 24.97 8.05 7.26
N TRP A 25 24.32 9.11 6.86
CA TRP A 25 23.07 9.28 6.07
C TRP A 25 23.13 10.16 4.84
N ALA A 26 22.03 10.01 3.95
CA ALA A 26 21.68 11.00 2.96
C ALA A 26 20.60 11.96 3.47
N GLN A 27 20.80 13.23 3.27
CA GLN A 27 19.83 14.33 3.39
C GLN A 27 19.95 15.16 2.12
N ALA A 28 19.01 16.12 1.92
CA ALA A 28 19.13 17.04 0.81
C ALA A 28 20.50 17.74 0.82
N SER A 29 21.02 17.99 -0.35
CA SER A 29 22.30 18.68 -0.49
C SER A 29 22.21 19.78 -1.54
N VAL A 30 23.02 20.85 -1.33
CA VAL A 30 23.27 21.86 -2.35
C VAL A 30 24.68 21.67 -2.86
N VAL A 31 24.81 21.57 -4.17
CA VAL A 31 26.09 21.37 -4.87
C VAL A 31 26.27 22.41 -5.95
N GLY A 32 27.49 22.60 -6.44
CA GLY A 32 27.73 23.46 -7.59
C GLY A 32 29.17 23.67 -7.87
N VAL A 33 29.43 24.47 -8.92
CA VAL A 33 30.75 24.92 -9.33
C VAL A 33 30.76 26.44 -9.28
N VAL A 34 31.83 27.00 -8.67
CA VAL A 34 32.06 28.44 -8.64
C VAL A 34 33.12 28.80 -9.65
N ARG A 35 32.83 29.79 -10.49
CA ARG A 35 33.70 30.27 -11.56
C ARG A 35 33.86 31.81 -11.49
N ASP A 36 34.84 32.30 -12.17
CA ASP A 36 34.94 33.73 -12.51
C ASP A 36 34.22 34.03 -13.84
N GLU A 37 34.14 35.29 -14.22
CA GLU A 37 33.51 35.72 -15.48
C GLU A 37 34.22 35.19 -16.73
N SER A 38 35.50 34.78 -16.64
CA SER A 38 36.24 34.19 -17.75
C SER A 38 35.96 32.68 -17.91
N GLY A 39 35.20 32.06 -16.95
CA GLY A 39 34.94 30.66 -16.90
C GLY A 39 35.97 29.83 -16.10
N GLY A 40 36.97 30.47 -15.53
CA GLY A 40 37.96 29.85 -14.67
C GLY A 40 37.33 29.39 -13.34
N VAL A 41 37.68 28.20 -12.89
CA VAL A 41 37.17 27.68 -11.61
C VAL A 41 37.84 28.38 -10.42
N LEU A 42 37.06 28.63 -9.37
CA LEU A 42 37.52 29.35 -8.17
C LEU A 42 37.63 28.42 -6.97
N PRO A 43 38.81 27.95 -6.59
CA PRO A 43 39.02 27.19 -5.35
C PRO A 43 39.01 28.12 -4.13
N GLY A 44 38.62 27.56 -2.96
CA GLY A 44 38.66 28.27 -1.68
C GLY A 44 37.52 29.29 -1.47
N VAL A 45 36.52 29.34 -2.34
CA VAL A 45 35.35 30.19 -2.12
C VAL A 45 34.56 29.64 -0.93
N THR A 46 34.25 30.48 0.03
CA THR A 46 33.35 30.15 1.13
C THR A 46 31.92 30.19 0.60
N VAL A 47 31.21 29.07 0.72
CA VAL A 47 29.80 28.91 0.31
C VAL A 47 28.95 28.66 1.55
N GLU A 48 28.04 29.58 1.83
CA GLU A 48 27.16 29.54 2.99
C GLU A 48 25.71 29.32 2.55
N ALA A 49 25.07 28.30 3.12
CA ALA A 49 23.64 28.06 2.96
C ALA A 49 22.89 28.46 4.25
N ALA A 50 22.09 29.50 4.16
CA ALA A 50 21.29 30.04 5.26
C ALA A 50 19.81 29.72 5.03
N SER A 51 19.11 29.24 6.06
CA SER A 51 17.67 28.94 5.99
C SER A 51 17.01 28.99 7.37
N PRO A 52 15.75 29.46 7.46
CA PRO A 52 14.94 29.29 8.68
C PRO A 52 14.69 27.82 9.03
N ALA A 53 14.83 26.90 8.06
CA ALA A 53 14.71 25.47 8.28
C ALA A 53 15.92 24.86 8.99
N LEU A 54 17.09 25.53 8.93
CA LEU A 54 18.28 25.12 9.64
C LEU A 54 18.23 25.59 11.08
N ILE A 55 18.49 24.69 12.00
CA ILE A 55 18.54 24.99 13.44
C ILE A 55 19.74 25.87 13.77
N GLU A 56 20.88 25.58 13.14
CA GLU A 56 22.11 26.33 13.20
C GLU A 56 22.03 27.65 12.42
N GLY A 57 20.96 27.86 11.65
CA GLY A 57 20.72 29.04 10.82
C GLY A 57 21.56 29.05 9.53
N VAL A 58 22.81 28.65 9.57
CA VAL A 58 23.75 28.67 8.45
C VAL A 58 24.67 27.46 8.46
N LYS A 59 24.92 26.88 7.27
CA LYS A 59 26.00 25.89 7.02
C LYS A 59 26.95 26.42 5.98
N ALA A 60 28.27 26.23 6.20
CA ALA A 60 29.31 26.73 5.32
C ALA A 60 30.32 25.64 4.92
N VAL A 61 30.77 25.69 3.67
CA VAL A 61 31.83 24.86 3.10
C VAL A 61 32.72 25.72 2.23
N ALA A 62 33.93 25.21 1.86
CA ALA A 62 34.79 25.85 0.86
C ALA A 62 34.80 25.02 -0.43
N THR A 63 34.97 25.67 -1.59
CA THR A 63 35.17 25.02 -2.89
C THR A 63 36.51 24.28 -2.94
N ASP A 64 36.54 23.14 -3.64
CA ASP A 64 37.75 22.35 -3.92
C ASP A 64 38.63 22.97 -5.03
N GLU A 65 39.75 22.30 -5.37
CA GLU A 65 40.70 22.74 -6.43
C GLU A 65 40.06 22.86 -7.82
N GLN A 66 38.88 22.21 -8.04
CA GLN A 66 38.09 22.28 -9.27
C GLN A 66 36.93 23.27 -9.15
N GLY A 67 36.92 24.10 -8.09
CA GLY A 67 35.85 25.08 -7.83
C GLY A 67 34.55 24.45 -7.41
N ARG A 68 34.50 23.16 -7.07
CA ARG A 68 33.26 22.44 -6.70
C ARG A 68 33.03 22.55 -5.21
N TYR A 69 31.77 22.61 -4.84
CA TYR A 69 31.35 22.56 -3.44
C TYR A 69 30.14 21.64 -3.25
N ARG A 70 29.95 21.12 -2.02
CA ARG A 70 28.80 20.33 -1.61
C ARG A 70 28.47 20.62 -0.15
N ILE A 71 27.26 21.06 0.10
CA ILE A 71 26.69 21.25 1.44
C ILE A 71 25.66 20.15 1.67
N GLU A 72 25.95 19.24 2.58
CA GLU A 72 25.10 18.11 2.90
C GLU A 72 24.29 18.32 4.17
N ALA A 73 23.39 17.37 4.44
CA ALA A 73 22.54 17.34 5.62
C ALA A 73 21.72 18.64 5.74
N LEU A 74 21.21 19.13 4.62
CA LEU A 74 20.29 20.26 4.58
C LEU A 74 18.87 19.77 4.86
N ARG A 75 18.10 20.60 5.56
CA ARG A 75 16.69 20.38 5.76
C ARG A 75 15.87 20.89 4.59
N PRO A 76 14.72 20.28 4.29
CA PRO A 76 13.86 20.83 3.27
C PRO A 76 13.39 22.24 3.64
N GLY A 77 13.37 23.11 2.65
CA GLY A 77 12.93 24.49 2.82
C GLY A 77 13.62 25.49 1.91
N PRO A 78 13.27 26.79 2.03
CA PRO A 78 13.87 27.85 1.24
C PRO A 78 15.24 28.24 1.82
N TYR A 79 16.22 28.37 0.92
CA TYR A 79 17.60 28.73 1.25
C TYR A 79 18.06 30.01 0.55
N LYS A 80 18.97 30.71 1.21
CA LYS A 80 19.86 31.71 0.64
C LYS A 80 21.26 31.12 0.60
N VAL A 81 21.86 31.01 -0.59
CA VAL A 81 23.27 30.57 -0.74
C VAL A 81 24.13 31.75 -1.06
N THR A 82 25.16 31.99 -0.25
CA THR A 82 26.08 33.12 -0.37
C THR A 82 27.48 32.61 -0.68
N PHE A 83 28.11 33.19 -1.67
CA PHE A 83 29.47 32.90 -2.13
C PHE A 83 30.38 34.07 -1.84
N SER A 84 31.48 33.84 -1.14
CA SER A 84 32.44 34.89 -0.78
C SER A 84 33.89 34.44 -0.97
N LEU A 85 34.69 35.31 -1.59
CA LEU A 85 36.13 35.10 -1.78
C LEU A 85 36.80 36.46 -1.78
N SER A 86 37.94 36.59 -1.11
CA SER A 86 38.72 37.87 -1.11
C SER A 86 39.13 38.27 -2.53
N GLY A 87 38.83 39.50 -2.92
CA GLY A 87 39.09 40.04 -4.27
C GLY A 87 37.93 39.84 -5.24
N PHE A 88 36.79 39.25 -4.80
CA PHE A 88 35.58 39.10 -5.58
C PHE A 88 34.37 39.71 -4.84
N SER A 89 33.41 40.23 -5.60
CA SER A 89 32.16 40.69 -5.03
C SER A 89 31.36 39.50 -4.46
N THR A 90 30.77 39.65 -3.28
CA THR A 90 29.93 38.63 -2.67
C THR A 90 28.69 38.38 -3.52
N LEU A 91 28.42 37.12 -3.90
CA LEU A 91 27.24 36.74 -4.65
C LEU A 91 26.27 36.02 -3.72
N ALA A 92 25.03 36.51 -3.62
CA ALA A 92 23.98 35.87 -2.87
C ALA A 92 22.85 35.41 -3.81
N ARG A 93 22.48 34.11 -3.76
CA ARG A 93 21.34 33.56 -4.45
C ARG A 93 20.23 33.25 -3.44
N THR A 94 19.05 33.87 -3.64
CA THR A 94 17.88 33.72 -2.76
C THR A 94 16.77 32.95 -3.45
N GLY A 95 15.85 32.37 -2.67
CA GLY A 95 14.70 31.63 -3.21
C GLY A 95 15.06 30.25 -3.73
N ILE A 96 16.14 29.66 -3.23
CA ILE A 96 16.53 28.29 -3.55
C ILE A 96 15.74 27.36 -2.63
N ASP A 97 14.83 26.63 -3.22
CA ASP A 97 14.04 25.62 -2.54
C ASP A 97 14.78 24.28 -2.58
N VAL A 98 15.03 23.71 -1.43
CA VAL A 98 15.79 22.46 -1.27
C VAL A 98 14.84 21.42 -0.69
N PRO A 99 14.27 20.55 -1.54
CA PRO A 99 13.42 19.43 -1.07
C PRO A 99 14.25 18.30 -0.45
N SER A 100 13.65 17.45 0.37
CA SER A 100 14.35 16.27 0.92
C SER A 100 14.72 15.27 -0.16
N ASP A 101 15.75 14.49 0.15
CA ASP A 101 16.27 13.41 -0.71
C ASP A 101 16.62 13.89 -2.13
N THR A 102 16.90 15.18 -2.29
CA THR A 102 17.28 15.78 -3.58
C THR A 102 18.64 16.45 -3.50
N VAL A 103 19.28 16.52 -4.65
CA VAL A 103 20.51 17.29 -4.83
C VAL A 103 20.21 18.51 -5.70
N VAL A 104 20.28 19.70 -5.11
CA VAL A 104 20.02 20.96 -5.80
C VAL A 104 21.33 21.55 -6.29
N THR A 105 21.48 21.72 -7.60
CA THR A 105 22.68 22.31 -8.20
C THR A 105 22.59 23.83 -8.26
N VAL A 106 23.50 24.54 -7.61
CA VAL A 106 23.57 26.00 -7.58
C VAL A 106 24.96 26.44 -8.00
N ASN A 107 25.15 26.70 -9.27
CA ASN A 107 26.42 27.24 -9.81
C ASN A 107 26.51 28.75 -9.57
N ALA A 108 27.74 29.28 -9.48
CA ALA A 108 27.97 30.69 -9.25
C ALA A 108 29.11 31.22 -10.16
N ASP A 109 28.83 32.33 -10.82
CA ASP A 109 29.83 33.09 -11.58
C ASP A 109 30.10 34.37 -10.79
N MET A 110 31.32 34.50 -10.20
CA MET A 110 31.70 35.61 -9.34
C MET A 110 32.45 36.67 -10.13
N LYS A 111 32.17 37.92 -9.81
CA LYS A 111 32.83 39.09 -10.42
C LYS A 111 33.99 39.56 -9.55
N VAL A 112 35.08 39.98 -10.18
CA VAL A 112 36.16 40.67 -9.48
C VAL A 112 35.62 42.00 -8.94
N GLY A 113 35.79 42.26 -7.65
CA GLY A 113 35.25 43.44 -6.97
C GLY A 113 35.54 43.46 -5.48
N ALA A 114 35.09 44.50 -4.78
CA ALA A 114 35.23 44.57 -3.34
C ALA A 114 34.28 43.60 -2.62
N LEU A 115 34.75 42.98 -1.55
CA LEU A 115 33.98 42.01 -0.74
C LEU A 115 32.70 42.62 -0.12
N GLU A 116 32.69 43.95 0.04
CA GLU A 116 31.54 44.68 0.60
C GLU A 116 30.38 44.87 -0.41
N GLU A 117 30.60 44.66 -1.70
CA GLU A 117 29.55 44.68 -2.70
C GLU A 117 28.81 43.31 -2.76
N THR A 118 27.58 43.26 -2.34
CA THR A 118 26.74 42.04 -2.43
C THR A 118 25.82 42.12 -3.62
N LEU A 119 26.01 41.23 -4.59
CA LEU A 119 25.13 41.04 -5.72
C LEU A 119 24.06 40.04 -5.35
N THR A 120 22.82 40.45 -5.11
CA THR A 120 21.72 39.54 -4.80
C THR A 120 21.01 39.18 -6.10
N VAL A 121 21.04 37.89 -6.45
CA VAL A 121 20.30 37.33 -7.57
C VAL A 121 19.16 36.46 -7.02
N SER A 122 17.90 36.84 -7.35
CA SER A 122 16.78 35.98 -7.10
C SER A 122 16.82 34.82 -8.08
N GLY A 123 17.19 33.63 -7.60
CA GLY A 123 17.28 32.43 -8.41
C GLY A 123 16.20 31.44 -8.01
N GLN A 124 15.36 31.00 -8.97
CA GLN A 124 14.55 29.83 -8.75
C GLN A 124 15.45 28.59 -8.77
N SER A 125 15.20 27.64 -7.87
CA SER A 125 15.95 26.37 -7.83
C SER A 125 15.90 25.68 -9.19
N PRO A 126 16.99 25.07 -9.66
CA PRO A 126 16.95 24.17 -10.79
C PRO A 126 15.93 23.06 -10.55
N GLN A 127 15.12 22.77 -11.54
CA GLN A 127 14.10 21.72 -11.46
C GLN A 127 14.58 20.38 -12.03
N VAL A 128 15.82 20.33 -12.51
CA VAL A 128 16.45 19.13 -13.10
C VAL A 128 17.53 18.62 -12.14
N ASP A 129 17.41 17.37 -11.74
CA ASP A 129 18.43 16.68 -10.97
C ASP A 129 19.42 16.01 -11.95
N VAL A 130 20.68 16.45 -11.95
CA VAL A 130 21.76 15.95 -12.82
C VAL A 130 22.65 14.91 -12.12
N LEU A 131 22.32 14.49 -10.90
CA LEU A 131 23.13 13.56 -10.10
C LEU A 131 22.43 12.26 -9.78
N GLN A 132 21.09 12.26 -9.70
CA GLN A 132 20.30 11.07 -9.39
C GLN A 132 19.42 10.67 -10.55
N ALA A 133 19.35 9.35 -10.82
CA ALA A 133 18.48 8.78 -11.84
C ALA A 133 17.09 8.40 -11.31
N SER A 134 16.88 8.47 -9.99
CA SER A 134 15.60 8.13 -9.38
C SER A 134 14.46 9.03 -9.86
N ARG A 135 13.27 8.44 -10.02
CA ARG A 135 12.02 9.16 -10.27
C ARG A 135 11.38 9.51 -8.93
N THR A 136 11.60 10.73 -8.49
CA THR A 136 11.10 11.24 -7.20
C THR A 136 10.19 12.44 -7.43
N GLN A 137 9.05 12.47 -6.73
CA GLN A 137 8.17 13.63 -6.64
C GLN A 137 8.08 14.09 -5.19
N VAL A 138 8.26 15.39 -4.97
CA VAL A 138 8.15 16.00 -3.65
C VAL A 138 6.87 16.80 -3.56
N LEU A 139 6.08 16.52 -2.54
CA LEU A 139 4.83 17.21 -2.22
C LEU A 139 5.05 17.99 -0.92
N THR A 140 5.31 19.28 -1.05
CA THR A 140 5.55 20.18 0.08
C THR A 140 4.27 20.46 0.85
N ARG A 141 4.39 20.92 2.09
CA ARG A 141 3.25 21.27 2.94
C ARG A 141 2.30 22.26 2.26
N ASP A 142 2.85 23.25 1.56
CA ASP A 142 2.06 24.27 0.88
C ASP A 142 1.22 23.68 -0.26
N ILE A 143 1.77 22.72 -1.01
CA ILE A 143 1.04 21.97 -2.05
C ILE A 143 -0.06 21.11 -1.41
N ILE A 144 0.26 20.35 -0.33
CA ILE A 144 -0.69 19.49 0.37
C ILE A 144 -1.85 20.31 0.94
N ASP A 145 -1.57 21.47 1.56
CA ASP A 145 -2.60 22.36 2.09
C ASP A 145 -3.44 23.01 0.99
N ALA A 146 -2.86 23.23 -0.21
CA ALA A 146 -3.49 23.94 -1.30
C ALA A 146 -4.40 23.09 -2.18
N LEU A 147 -4.28 21.78 -2.14
CA LEU A 147 -5.04 20.87 -3.01
C LEU A 147 -6.23 20.23 -2.29
N PRO A 148 -7.32 19.91 -3.02
CA PRO A 148 -8.49 19.19 -2.49
C PRO A 148 -8.14 17.69 -2.34
N VAL A 149 -7.38 17.35 -1.32
CA VAL A 149 -6.98 15.96 -1.05
C VAL A 149 -7.57 15.46 0.27
N SER A 150 -7.65 14.15 0.41
CA SER A 150 -7.85 13.55 1.73
C SER A 150 -6.58 13.76 2.55
N ARG A 151 -6.72 13.87 3.86
CA ARG A 151 -5.58 14.09 4.76
C ARG A 151 -4.95 12.75 5.21
N ASN A 152 -4.98 11.76 4.34
CA ASN A 152 -4.29 10.48 4.49
C ASN A 152 -3.01 10.51 3.63
N VAL A 153 -1.87 10.23 4.24
CA VAL A 153 -0.54 10.28 3.60
C VAL A 153 -0.46 9.40 2.36
N MET A 154 -1.05 8.20 2.41
CA MET A 154 -1.06 7.28 1.26
C MET A 154 -1.90 7.84 0.11
N SER A 155 -3.07 8.42 0.40
CA SER A 155 -3.91 9.04 -0.62
C SER A 155 -3.24 10.25 -1.30
N ILE A 156 -2.41 10.99 -0.57
CA ILE A 156 -1.61 12.09 -1.13
C ILE A 156 -0.58 11.56 -2.14
N GLY A 157 -0.01 10.38 -1.89
CA GLY A 157 0.93 9.72 -2.81
C GLY A 157 0.37 9.45 -4.21
N VAL A 158 -0.96 9.36 -4.35
CA VAL A 158 -1.63 9.16 -5.65
C VAL A 158 -1.40 10.34 -6.62
N LEU A 159 -1.03 11.52 -6.13
CA LEU A 159 -0.71 12.66 -6.99
C LEU A 159 0.58 12.45 -7.81
N ALA A 160 1.44 11.52 -7.41
CA ALA A 160 2.64 11.21 -8.17
C ALA A 160 2.31 10.50 -9.50
N ALA A 161 3.15 10.75 -10.50
CA ALA A 161 3.00 10.16 -11.83
C ALA A 161 3.09 8.62 -11.76
N GLY A 162 2.22 7.92 -12.49
CA GLY A 162 2.17 6.46 -12.54
C GLY A 162 1.71 5.77 -11.25
N VAL A 163 1.36 6.52 -10.19
CA VAL A 163 0.88 5.96 -8.90
C VAL A 163 -0.63 5.91 -8.87
N ARG A 164 -1.19 4.75 -8.52
CA ARG A 164 -2.64 4.55 -8.34
C ARG A 164 -2.95 4.02 -6.94
N ALA A 165 -4.11 4.38 -6.42
CA ALA A 165 -4.69 3.70 -5.28
C ALA A 165 -5.39 2.42 -5.72
N GLY A 166 -5.25 1.33 -4.97
CA GLY A 166 -6.01 0.10 -5.19
C GLY A 166 -7.51 0.34 -5.06
N THR A 167 -7.91 1.15 -4.08
CA THR A 167 -9.26 1.67 -3.92
C THR A 167 -9.18 3.18 -3.73
N PRO A 168 -9.81 3.97 -4.60
CA PRO A 168 -9.75 5.43 -4.51
C PRO A 168 -10.40 5.97 -3.24
N ASP A 169 -9.74 6.96 -2.64
CA ASP A 169 -10.26 7.74 -1.51
C ASP A 169 -10.67 9.13 -2.02
N ILE A 170 -11.97 9.35 -2.16
CA ILE A 170 -12.52 10.59 -2.68
C ILE A 170 -12.88 11.50 -1.51
N GLY A 171 -12.16 12.61 -1.42
CA GLY A 171 -12.42 13.65 -0.41
C GLY A 171 -12.30 13.21 1.04
N GLY A 172 -11.70 12.07 1.31
CA GLY A 172 -11.59 11.48 2.64
C GLY A 172 -12.71 10.49 2.96
N SER A 173 -13.52 10.07 1.97
CA SER A 173 -14.55 9.03 2.18
C SER A 173 -13.96 7.72 2.72
N ARG A 174 -12.70 7.44 2.39
CA ARG A 174 -11.95 6.25 2.86
C ARG A 174 -10.66 6.59 3.61
N MET A 175 -10.55 7.79 4.18
CA MET A 175 -9.32 8.24 4.84
C MET A 175 -8.92 7.40 6.06
N THR A 176 -9.86 6.66 6.63
CA THR A 176 -9.64 5.74 7.76
C THR A 176 -9.36 4.31 7.31
N GLU A 177 -9.42 4.04 6.00
CA GLU A 177 -9.19 2.73 5.42
C GLU A 177 -7.75 2.57 4.92
N GLN A 178 -7.37 1.32 4.67
CA GLN A 178 -6.07 0.99 4.10
C GLN A 178 -6.06 1.34 2.61
N VAL A 179 -5.16 2.24 2.22
CA VAL A 179 -4.98 2.64 0.81
C VAL A 179 -3.65 2.06 0.32
N GLY A 180 -3.70 0.92 -0.37
CA GLY A 180 -2.53 0.36 -1.04
C GLY A 180 -2.20 1.15 -2.30
N LEU A 181 -0.95 1.59 -2.44
CA LEU A 181 -0.46 2.28 -3.64
C LEU A 181 0.17 1.29 -4.61
N ARG A 182 -0.13 1.44 -5.89
CA ARG A 182 0.43 0.64 -6.98
C ARG A 182 1.11 1.53 -8.00
N ALA A 183 2.24 1.09 -8.55
CA ALA A 183 2.92 1.77 -9.65
C ALA A 183 3.70 0.77 -10.51
N HIS A 184 3.74 1.03 -11.80
CA HIS A 184 4.64 0.37 -12.75
C HIS A 184 4.60 -1.17 -12.66
N GLY A 185 3.39 -1.74 -12.57
CA GLY A 185 3.17 -3.19 -12.54
C GLY A 185 3.45 -3.87 -11.20
N LEU A 186 3.78 -3.12 -10.14
CA LEU A 186 3.97 -3.65 -8.79
C LEU A 186 2.71 -3.53 -7.96
N SER A 187 2.53 -4.43 -6.99
CA SER A 187 1.39 -4.46 -6.09
C SER A 187 1.50 -3.44 -4.95
N GLY A 188 0.40 -3.25 -4.22
CA GLY A 188 0.41 -2.41 -3.02
C GLY A 188 1.32 -2.93 -1.91
N ASN A 189 1.59 -4.23 -1.88
CA ASN A 189 2.47 -4.85 -0.88
C ASN A 189 3.96 -4.59 -1.15
N ASP A 190 4.31 -4.14 -2.37
CA ASP A 190 5.66 -3.72 -2.69
C ASP A 190 5.93 -2.24 -2.33
N ALA A 191 4.90 -1.50 -1.90
CA ALA A 191 5.06 -0.14 -1.41
C ALA A 191 5.65 -0.13 0.01
N GLU A 192 6.42 0.89 0.35
CA GLU A 192 6.97 1.08 1.70
C GLU A 192 6.66 2.48 2.21
N GLN A 193 6.23 2.55 3.47
CA GLN A 193 6.01 3.80 4.18
C GLN A 193 7.18 4.08 5.12
N LEU A 194 7.82 5.22 4.91
CA LEU A 194 8.97 5.67 5.67
C LEU A 194 8.64 6.94 6.44
N VAL A 195 9.27 7.11 7.58
CA VAL A 195 9.34 8.39 8.31
C VAL A 195 10.82 8.73 8.51
N GLU A 196 11.23 9.88 8.01
CA GLU A 196 12.65 10.30 8.03
C GLU A 196 13.58 9.23 7.42
N GLY A 197 13.09 8.48 6.41
CA GLY A 197 13.81 7.41 5.69
C GLY A 197 13.90 6.07 6.42
N MET A 198 13.26 5.90 7.55
CA MET A 198 13.18 4.63 8.28
C MET A 198 11.80 4.00 8.10
N SER A 199 11.75 2.69 7.91
CA SER A 199 10.50 1.96 7.77
C SER A 199 9.67 2.05 9.05
N VAL A 200 8.38 2.35 8.91
CA VAL A 200 7.40 2.42 10.00
C VAL A 200 6.17 1.58 9.68
N GLN A 201 6.33 0.60 8.79
CA GLN A 201 5.26 -0.34 8.46
C GLN A 201 5.34 -1.58 9.35
N SER A 202 4.18 -2.18 9.62
CA SER A 202 4.07 -3.46 10.31
C SER A 202 4.33 -4.64 9.36
N LEU A 203 4.31 -5.85 9.90
CA LEU A 203 4.41 -7.09 9.10
C LEU A 203 3.19 -7.32 8.19
N GLU A 204 2.07 -6.63 8.39
CA GLU A 204 0.88 -6.71 7.52
C GLU A 204 0.97 -5.79 6.27
N GLY A 205 2.05 -5.00 6.14
CA GLY A 205 2.30 -4.18 4.97
C GLY A 205 2.16 -2.67 5.18
N PRO A 206 2.33 -1.87 4.12
CA PRO A 206 2.57 -0.41 4.23
C PRO A 206 1.33 0.43 4.53
N SER A 207 0.14 -0.11 4.35
CA SER A 207 -1.09 0.69 4.36
C SER A 207 -1.68 0.95 5.76
N LEU A 208 -1.03 0.49 6.82
CA LEU A 208 -1.61 0.44 8.17
C LEU A 208 -1.19 1.58 9.09
N SER A 209 -0.16 2.34 8.74
CA SER A 209 0.31 3.43 9.58
C SER A 209 -0.43 4.73 9.29
N TYR A 210 -1.17 5.20 10.27
CA TYR A 210 -1.98 6.43 10.18
C TYR A 210 -1.32 7.55 10.97
N PHE A 211 -0.53 8.40 10.31
CA PHE A 211 0.08 9.58 10.94
C PHE A 211 -0.73 10.83 10.68
N ASP A 212 -0.68 11.78 11.65
CA ASP A 212 -1.25 13.10 11.44
C ASP A 212 -0.42 13.85 10.37
N ASP A 213 -1.08 14.28 9.32
CA ASP A 213 -0.44 15.05 8.24
C ASP A 213 0.12 16.41 8.72
N MET A 214 -0.37 16.94 9.84
CA MET A 214 0.18 18.17 10.45
C MET A 214 1.62 18.05 10.94
N LEU A 215 2.10 16.82 11.21
CA LEU A 215 3.51 16.58 11.53
C LEU A 215 4.43 16.81 10.35
N GLN A 216 3.93 16.67 9.11
CA GLN A 216 4.75 16.59 7.92
C GLN A 216 5.12 17.98 7.39
N SER A 217 6.39 18.16 7.06
CA SER A 217 6.88 19.28 6.26
C SER A 217 6.70 19.01 4.78
N GLU A 218 6.94 17.77 4.36
CA GLU A 218 6.75 17.30 2.99
C GLU A 218 6.64 15.77 2.94
N ILE A 219 6.19 15.27 1.79
CA ILE A 219 6.13 13.86 1.45
C ILE A 219 6.91 13.65 0.16
N THR A 220 7.88 12.75 0.16
CA THR A 220 8.56 12.32 -1.06
C THR A 220 8.01 10.98 -1.55
N VAL A 221 7.72 10.91 -2.84
CA VAL A 221 7.23 9.69 -3.49
C VAL A 221 8.23 9.27 -4.56
N MET A 222 8.90 8.15 -4.35
CA MET A 222 9.85 7.57 -5.29
C MET A 222 9.24 6.34 -5.93
N THR A 223 9.27 6.25 -7.28
CA THR A 223 8.57 5.20 -8.04
C THR A 223 9.49 4.30 -8.88
N SER A 224 10.71 4.75 -9.15
CA SER A 224 11.72 3.97 -9.89
C SER A 224 13.15 4.47 -9.62
N GLY A 225 14.15 3.68 -10.00
CA GLY A 225 15.56 4.03 -9.78
C GLY A 225 15.94 4.07 -8.30
N ILE A 226 15.38 3.18 -7.49
CA ILE A 226 15.59 3.14 -6.03
C ILE A 226 17.05 2.75 -5.75
N PRO A 227 17.80 3.54 -4.95
CA PRO A 227 19.21 3.28 -4.66
C PRO A 227 19.43 2.06 -3.74
N ALA A 228 20.69 1.61 -3.59
CA ALA A 228 21.02 0.38 -2.85
C ALA A 228 20.82 0.50 -1.33
N ASP A 229 20.77 1.71 -0.80
CA ASP A 229 20.51 1.95 0.63
C ASP A 229 19.07 1.63 1.08
N THR A 230 18.20 1.26 0.14
CA THR A 230 16.80 0.90 0.41
C THR A 230 16.53 -0.51 -0.10
N SER A 231 15.85 -1.34 0.68
CA SER A 231 15.41 -2.68 0.25
C SER A 231 14.20 -2.58 -0.68
N GLY A 232 13.93 -3.65 -1.45
CA GLY A 232 12.79 -3.75 -2.34
C GLY A 232 12.82 -2.77 -3.54
N GLY A 233 11.80 -2.83 -4.38
CA GLY A 233 11.72 -2.09 -5.66
C GLY A 233 10.37 -1.44 -5.94
N GLY A 234 9.50 -1.33 -4.94
CA GLY A 234 8.18 -0.71 -5.06
C GLY A 234 8.17 0.80 -4.83
N ILE A 235 7.00 1.34 -4.57
CA ILE A 235 6.85 2.76 -4.20
C ILE A 235 7.49 2.99 -2.85
N ARG A 236 8.26 4.09 -2.72
CA ARG A 236 8.76 4.59 -1.45
C ARG A 236 8.08 5.91 -1.13
N LEU A 237 7.29 5.91 -0.06
CA LEU A 237 6.61 7.10 0.43
C LEU A 237 7.25 7.52 1.74
N ASN A 238 8.08 8.57 1.70
CA ASN A 238 8.81 9.06 2.85
C ASN A 238 8.20 10.36 3.38
N SER A 239 7.80 10.34 4.64
CA SER A 239 7.28 11.50 5.37
C SER A 239 8.43 12.19 6.10
N VAL A 240 8.71 13.43 5.74
CA VAL A 240 9.66 14.29 6.44
C VAL A 240 8.90 15.13 7.45
N LEU A 241 9.30 15.03 8.71
CA LEU A 241 8.58 15.65 9.81
C LEU A 241 9.09 17.06 10.09
N LYS A 242 8.19 17.94 10.56
CA LYS A 242 8.54 19.25 11.10
C LYS A 242 9.27 19.11 12.43
N ASP A 243 10.17 20.04 12.73
CA ASP A 243 10.71 20.23 14.08
C ASP A 243 9.94 21.32 14.83
N GLY A 244 10.12 21.39 16.15
CA GLY A 244 9.44 22.35 17.03
C GLY A 244 9.88 23.80 16.87
N GLY A 245 11.05 24.11 16.37
CA GLY A 245 11.56 25.50 16.25
C GLY A 245 11.83 26.25 17.56
N ASN A 246 12.43 27.42 17.46
CA ASN A 246 12.79 28.28 18.63
C ASN A 246 11.66 29.21 19.11
N THR A 247 10.54 29.21 18.43
CA THR A 247 9.31 29.94 18.83
C THR A 247 8.16 28.96 18.95
N PHE A 248 7.27 29.18 19.90
CA PHE A 248 6.04 28.40 19.97
C PHE A 248 5.17 28.70 18.75
N SER A 249 4.70 27.66 18.12
CA SER A 249 3.81 27.73 16.97
C SER A 249 2.85 26.54 16.98
N GLY A 250 1.71 26.72 16.36
CA GLY A 250 0.70 25.68 16.33
C GLY A 250 -0.25 25.85 15.16
N ALA A 251 -1.03 24.82 14.93
CA ALA A 251 -2.10 24.84 13.97
C ALA A 251 -3.27 23.96 14.40
N THR A 252 -4.47 24.34 14.00
CA THR A 252 -5.68 23.54 14.18
C THR A 252 -6.38 23.43 12.83
N PHE A 253 -6.91 22.27 12.52
CA PHE A 253 -7.72 22.00 11.34
C PHE A 253 -9.02 21.33 11.75
N LEU A 254 -10.12 21.84 11.20
CA LEU A 254 -11.47 21.31 11.33
C LEU A 254 -12.02 21.07 9.92
N GLY A 255 -12.57 19.91 9.65
CA GLY A 255 -13.22 19.60 8.38
C GLY A 255 -14.49 18.80 8.59
N PHE A 256 -15.52 19.11 7.81
CA PHE A 256 -16.83 18.46 7.91
C PHE A 256 -17.49 18.32 6.54
N SER A 257 -18.11 17.15 6.31
CA SER A 257 -19.01 16.91 5.19
C SER A 257 -20.20 16.07 5.64
N SER A 258 -21.34 16.28 5.01
CA SER A 258 -22.59 15.55 5.30
C SER A 258 -23.11 14.87 4.04
N GLY A 259 -23.66 13.67 4.19
CA GLY A 259 -24.34 12.94 3.11
C GLY A 259 -25.55 13.69 2.54
N GLY A 260 -26.21 14.54 3.36
CA GLY A 260 -27.27 15.42 2.88
C GLY A 260 -26.82 16.46 1.86
N TRP A 261 -25.51 16.68 1.71
CA TRP A 261 -24.93 17.59 0.70
C TRP A 261 -24.43 16.82 -0.54
N GLN A 262 -24.50 15.48 -0.52
CA GLN A 262 -24.03 14.65 -1.63
C GLN A 262 -25.10 14.60 -2.73
N ALA A 263 -24.70 14.86 -3.97
CA ALA A 263 -25.57 14.72 -5.12
C ALA A 263 -25.76 13.24 -5.49
N GLY A 264 -26.98 12.89 -5.92
CA GLY A 264 -27.21 11.59 -6.56
C GLY A 264 -26.54 11.54 -7.93
N ASN A 265 -25.97 10.39 -8.28
CA ASN A 265 -25.34 10.16 -9.59
C ASN A 265 -25.67 8.79 -10.21
N VAL A 266 -26.71 8.10 -9.72
CA VAL A 266 -27.28 6.91 -10.37
C VAL A 266 -28.28 7.37 -11.43
N ASP A 267 -27.94 7.18 -12.70
CA ASP A 267 -28.79 7.48 -13.85
C ASP A 267 -29.67 6.28 -14.26
N ASP A 268 -30.49 6.45 -15.29
CA ASP A 268 -31.39 5.40 -15.75
C ASP A 268 -30.63 4.24 -16.42
N GLY A 269 -29.47 4.49 -17.01
CA GLY A 269 -28.63 3.44 -17.56
C GLY A 269 -28.12 2.50 -16.48
N LEU A 270 -27.66 3.06 -15.36
CA LEU A 270 -27.20 2.26 -14.21
C LEU A 270 -28.35 1.52 -13.48
N ARG A 271 -29.60 2.05 -13.55
CA ARG A 271 -30.77 1.39 -12.99
C ARG A 271 -31.26 0.24 -13.85
N ALA A 272 -31.01 0.29 -15.16
CA ALA A 272 -31.40 -0.75 -16.09
C ALA A 272 -30.54 -2.01 -15.94
N ALA A 273 -31.08 -3.16 -16.35
CA ALA A 273 -30.31 -4.39 -16.48
C ALA A 273 -29.22 -4.25 -17.57
N PRO A 274 -28.03 -4.83 -17.40
CA PRO A 274 -27.65 -5.76 -16.32
C PRO A 274 -27.16 -5.06 -15.04
N PHE A 275 -26.93 -3.73 -15.05
CA PHE A 275 -26.28 -3.01 -13.95
C PHE A 275 -27.14 -2.99 -12.67
N SER A 276 -28.43 -2.69 -12.79
CA SER A 276 -29.48 -2.82 -11.75
C SER A 276 -29.17 -2.17 -10.39
N ILE A 277 -28.33 -1.14 -10.33
CA ILE A 277 -28.02 -0.39 -9.10
C ILE A 277 -29.07 0.69 -8.83
N ARG A 278 -29.58 0.76 -7.60
CA ARG A 278 -30.63 1.73 -7.20
C ARG A 278 -30.06 2.93 -6.45
N SER A 279 -29.06 2.68 -5.63
CA SER A 279 -28.35 3.72 -4.87
C SER A 279 -26.84 3.53 -4.91
N ALA A 280 -26.10 4.64 -5.07
CA ALA A 280 -24.64 4.63 -5.05
C ALA A 280 -24.08 4.39 -3.65
N ASN A 281 -22.80 4.00 -3.59
CA ASN A 281 -21.99 4.21 -2.42
C ASN A 281 -21.93 5.70 -2.10
N GLY A 282 -21.95 6.04 -0.82
CA GLY A 282 -21.99 7.44 -0.40
C GLY A 282 -21.32 7.66 0.93
N ILE A 283 -21.39 8.88 1.39
CA ILE A 283 -20.99 9.26 2.75
C ILE A 283 -22.25 9.53 3.56
N LYS A 284 -22.24 9.18 4.84
CA LYS A 284 -23.19 9.69 5.82
C LYS A 284 -22.64 10.99 6.41
N HIS A 285 -21.42 10.97 6.90
CA HIS A 285 -20.64 12.14 7.27
C HIS A 285 -19.14 11.86 7.27
N ILE A 286 -18.36 12.94 7.12
CA ILE A 286 -16.91 12.96 7.29
C ILE A 286 -16.61 14.02 8.34
N GLN A 287 -15.78 13.68 9.33
CA GLN A 287 -15.32 14.60 10.35
C GLN A 287 -13.79 14.52 10.46
N MET A 288 -13.16 15.69 10.49
CA MET A 288 -11.71 15.81 10.62
C MET A 288 -11.39 16.85 11.69
N PHE A 289 -10.59 16.45 12.64
CA PHE A 289 -9.96 17.34 13.60
C PHE A 289 -8.48 17.01 13.70
N SER A 290 -7.63 18.00 13.61
CA SER A 290 -6.20 17.88 13.90
C SER A 290 -5.72 19.15 14.58
N ALA A 291 -4.86 19.00 15.58
CA ALA A 291 -4.21 20.10 16.25
C ALA A 291 -2.73 19.82 16.44
N SER A 292 -1.89 20.83 16.32
CA SER A 292 -0.44 20.74 16.55
C SER A 292 0.07 21.88 17.41
N LEU A 293 1.07 21.58 18.24
CA LEU A 293 1.80 22.56 19.05
C LEU A 293 3.28 22.18 19.07
N GLY A 294 4.14 23.10 18.71
CA GLY A 294 5.58 22.93 18.75
C GLY A 294 6.31 24.14 19.34
N GLY A 295 7.51 23.91 19.82
CA GLY A 295 8.33 24.96 20.37
C GLY A 295 9.61 24.46 21.07
N PRO A 296 10.39 25.35 21.67
CA PRO A 296 11.62 25.00 22.39
C PRO A 296 11.31 24.54 23.81
N ILE A 297 11.85 23.38 24.21
CA ILE A 297 12.06 23.07 25.64
C ILE A 297 13.29 23.82 26.10
N LYS A 298 14.33 23.82 25.28
CA LYS A 298 15.54 24.65 25.46
C LYS A 298 15.88 25.26 24.11
N LYS A 299 15.89 26.59 24.00
CA LYS A 299 16.23 27.29 22.76
C LYS A 299 17.59 26.84 22.23
N ASN A 300 17.69 26.67 20.93
CA ASN A 300 18.88 26.23 20.21
C ASN A 300 19.42 24.83 20.55
N ALA A 301 18.65 24.04 21.35
CA ALA A 301 19.13 22.73 21.77
C ALA A 301 18.04 21.64 21.75
N LEU A 302 16.87 21.91 22.31
CA LEU A 302 15.86 20.88 22.48
C LEU A 302 14.46 21.42 22.15
N TRP A 303 13.80 20.75 21.20
CA TRP A 303 12.49 21.14 20.71
C TRP A 303 11.51 19.98 20.75
N PHE A 304 10.24 20.30 20.83
CA PHE A 304 9.14 19.34 20.72
C PHE A 304 8.14 19.78 19.66
N LEU A 305 7.43 18.82 19.10
CA LEU A 305 6.22 18.99 18.33
C LEU A 305 5.25 17.88 18.74
N VAL A 306 4.05 18.23 19.15
CA VAL A 306 2.98 17.29 19.47
C VAL A 306 1.80 17.55 18.56
N THR A 307 1.09 16.48 18.20
CA THR A 307 -0.18 16.58 17.47
C THR A 307 -1.21 15.65 18.08
N ALA A 308 -2.46 15.99 17.87
CA ALA A 308 -3.59 15.12 18.17
C ALA A 308 -4.60 15.21 17.04
N ARG A 309 -5.14 14.05 16.61
CA ARG A 309 -6.15 14.00 15.58
C ARG A 309 -7.34 13.14 15.94
N HIS A 310 -8.45 13.44 15.29
CA HIS A 310 -9.62 12.58 15.15
C HIS A 310 -10.13 12.69 13.72
N GLN A 311 -10.24 11.56 13.05
CA GLN A 311 -10.77 11.47 11.69
C GLN A 311 -11.81 10.37 11.66
N SER A 312 -13.02 10.65 11.16
CA SER A 312 -14.07 9.66 10.96
C SER A 312 -14.69 9.79 9.58
N SER A 313 -15.05 8.65 9.03
CA SER A 313 -15.77 8.53 7.76
C SER A 313 -16.84 7.47 7.91
N ASP A 314 -18.10 7.85 7.81
CA ASP A 314 -19.20 6.91 7.79
C ASP A 314 -19.67 6.73 6.34
N GLU A 315 -19.53 5.49 5.83
CA GLU A 315 -19.81 5.15 4.43
C GLU A 315 -21.19 4.48 4.30
N LEU A 316 -21.94 4.90 3.28
CA LEU A 316 -23.15 4.22 2.83
C LEU A 316 -22.79 3.12 1.82
N VAL A 317 -23.37 1.95 1.98
CA VAL A 317 -23.18 0.81 1.09
C VAL A 317 -24.22 0.90 -0.04
N ALA A 318 -23.77 0.67 -1.29
CA ALA A 318 -24.68 0.68 -2.44
C ALA A 318 -25.84 -0.30 -2.25
N ASP A 319 -27.04 0.12 -2.65
CA ASP A 319 -28.28 -0.65 -2.57
C ASP A 319 -28.69 -1.12 -1.15
N VAL A 320 -28.12 -0.49 -0.12
CA VAL A 320 -28.48 -0.75 1.27
C VAL A 320 -29.15 0.49 1.87
N PRO A 321 -30.37 0.38 2.41
CA PRO A 321 -31.00 1.48 3.16
C PRO A 321 -30.15 1.87 4.37
N VAL A 322 -30.13 3.14 4.75
CA VAL A 322 -29.36 3.65 5.91
C VAL A 322 -29.82 3.02 7.23
N GLN A 323 -31.10 2.64 7.29
CA GLN A 323 -31.70 1.89 8.39
C GLN A 323 -32.51 0.73 7.84
N ILE A 324 -32.42 -0.41 8.48
CA ILE A 324 -33.18 -1.61 8.19
C ILE A 324 -33.98 -1.96 9.43
N VAL A 325 -35.24 -2.31 9.25
CA VAL A 325 -36.06 -2.95 10.30
C VAL A 325 -35.99 -4.44 10.04
N ALA A 326 -35.31 -5.17 10.90
CA ALA A 326 -35.22 -6.63 10.78
C ALA A 326 -36.56 -7.30 11.05
N PRO A 327 -36.77 -8.56 10.63
CA PRO A 327 -38.05 -9.29 10.87
C PRO A 327 -38.44 -9.43 12.34
N ASP A 328 -37.46 -9.36 13.25
CA ASP A 328 -37.66 -9.35 14.71
C ASP A 328 -38.01 -7.96 15.28
N GLY A 329 -38.12 -6.94 14.43
CA GLY A 329 -38.42 -5.56 14.81
C GLY A 329 -37.20 -4.71 15.23
N GLU A 330 -35.97 -5.27 15.21
CA GLU A 330 -34.77 -4.53 15.50
C GLU A 330 -34.49 -3.47 14.43
N VAL A 331 -34.23 -2.22 14.85
CA VAL A 331 -33.82 -1.15 13.95
C VAL A 331 -32.31 -1.13 13.84
N ILE A 332 -31.79 -1.51 12.68
CA ILE A 332 -30.35 -1.66 12.43
C ILE A 332 -29.85 -0.47 11.59
N ASN A 333 -28.86 0.25 12.11
CA ASN A 333 -28.12 1.23 11.32
C ASN A 333 -27.18 0.49 10.35
N SER A 334 -27.37 0.70 9.04
CA SER A 334 -26.72 -0.06 7.97
C SER A 334 -25.73 0.81 7.20
N TYR A 335 -24.75 1.36 7.90
CA TYR A 335 -23.62 2.10 7.33
C TYR A 335 -22.34 1.66 8.03
N ILE A 336 -21.21 1.83 7.33
CA ILE A 336 -19.88 1.47 7.85
C ILE A 336 -19.37 2.67 8.63
N ASP A 337 -19.33 2.57 9.96
CA ASP A 337 -18.81 3.62 10.84
C ASP A 337 -17.33 3.37 11.16
N THR A 338 -16.48 4.33 10.80
CA THR A 338 -15.04 4.20 11.02
C THR A 338 -14.44 5.47 11.62
N TYR A 339 -13.49 5.31 12.52
CA TYR A 339 -12.63 6.42 12.92
C TYR A 339 -11.20 5.99 13.23
N VAL A 340 -10.28 6.95 13.08
CA VAL A 340 -8.90 6.88 13.57
C VAL A 340 -8.64 8.12 14.41
N ARG A 341 -8.13 7.93 15.63
CA ARG A 341 -7.76 9.02 16.54
C ARG A 341 -6.48 8.68 17.28
N GLY A 342 -5.73 9.70 17.66
CA GLY A 342 -4.54 9.49 18.51
C GLY A 342 -3.59 10.66 18.53
N PRO A 343 -2.67 10.66 19.51
CA PRO A 343 -1.58 11.59 19.60
C PRO A 343 -0.36 11.14 18.78
N SER A 344 0.47 12.10 18.40
CA SER A 344 1.83 11.87 17.94
C SER A 344 2.76 12.91 18.55
N ALA A 345 4.00 12.55 18.74
CA ALA A 345 5.01 13.44 19.30
C ALA A 345 6.35 13.30 18.56
N ARG A 346 7.04 14.41 18.44
CA ARG A 346 8.42 14.46 17.96
C ARG A 346 9.26 15.23 18.98
N LEU A 347 10.43 14.72 19.31
CA LEU A 347 11.45 15.37 20.10
C LEU A 347 12.72 15.51 19.24
N THR A 348 13.29 16.68 19.19
CA THR A 348 14.54 16.94 18.47
C THR A 348 15.54 17.57 19.41
N TRP A 349 16.71 16.93 19.56
CA TRP A 349 17.78 17.36 20.44
C TRP A 349 19.08 17.55 19.65
N GLN A 350 19.56 18.80 19.61
CA GLN A 350 20.92 19.13 19.16
C GLN A 350 21.85 18.98 20.35
N ALA A 351 22.39 17.78 20.56
CA ALA A 351 23.22 17.44 21.73
C ALA A 351 24.56 18.19 21.69
N THR A 352 25.15 18.31 20.51
CA THR A 352 26.36 19.13 20.23
C THR A 352 26.17 19.75 18.82
N PRO A 353 26.99 20.72 18.41
CA PRO A 353 26.94 21.27 17.05
C PRO A 353 26.99 20.21 15.94
N ASN A 354 27.64 19.09 16.21
CA ASN A 354 27.80 17.99 15.25
C ASN A 354 26.86 16.81 15.49
N ASN A 355 26.16 16.75 16.61
CA ASN A 355 25.34 15.59 16.98
C ASN A 355 23.89 16.00 17.21
N LYS A 356 22.99 15.39 16.48
CA LYS A 356 21.53 15.56 16.57
C LYS A 356 20.85 14.24 16.82
N ILE A 357 19.89 14.21 17.74
CA ILE A 357 18.99 13.08 18.00
C ILE A 357 17.57 13.54 17.72
N ALA A 358 16.83 12.78 16.94
CA ALA A 358 15.41 13.00 16.69
C ALA A 358 14.64 11.72 17.01
N ALA A 359 13.60 11.85 17.80
CA ALA A 359 12.69 10.76 18.11
C ALA A 359 11.26 11.14 17.71
N PHE A 360 10.54 10.19 17.16
CA PHE A 360 9.13 10.30 16.79
C PHE A 360 8.38 9.11 17.32
N GLY A 361 7.16 9.33 17.79
CA GLY A 361 6.23 8.28 18.17
C GLY A 361 4.80 8.69 17.88
N SER A 362 4.01 7.76 17.39
CA SER A 362 2.59 7.93 17.15
C SER A 362 1.84 6.73 17.68
N ARG A 363 0.78 6.98 18.43
CA ARG A 363 -0.18 5.96 18.85
C ARG A 363 -1.54 6.31 18.30
N TRP A 364 -2.26 5.32 17.78
CA TRP A 364 -3.61 5.53 17.28
C TRP A 364 -4.55 4.40 17.66
N TRP A 365 -5.82 4.75 17.75
CA TRP A 365 -6.93 3.83 17.92
C TRP A 365 -7.78 3.89 16.67
N LYS A 366 -7.97 2.73 16.05
CA LYS A 366 -8.86 2.59 14.90
C LYS A 366 -10.09 1.79 15.31
N ARG A 367 -11.27 2.38 15.11
CA ARG A 367 -12.52 1.64 15.12
C ARG A 367 -12.97 1.42 13.68
N LYS A 368 -13.46 0.22 13.40
CA LYS A 368 -14.26 -0.09 12.24
C LYS A 368 -15.52 -0.76 12.78
N GLY A 369 -16.66 -0.09 12.71
CA GLY A 369 -17.87 -0.54 13.37
C GLY A 369 -18.52 -1.69 12.65
N LYS A 370 -18.96 -1.49 11.43
CA LYS A 370 -19.60 -2.53 10.62
C LYS A 370 -18.95 -2.52 9.24
N ASP A 371 -18.17 -3.52 8.93
CA ASP A 371 -17.62 -3.67 7.58
C ASP A 371 -18.40 -4.75 6.83
N PHE A 372 -19.26 -4.34 5.91
CA PHE A 372 -20.13 -5.24 5.16
C PHE A 372 -20.35 -4.73 3.73
N THR A 373 -20.81 -5.59 2.87
CA THR A 373 -21.20 -5.30 1.49
C THR A 373 -22.69 -5.61 1.29
N ALA A 374 -23.24 -5.17 0.17
CA ALA A 374 -24.63 -5.50 -0.18
C ALA A 374 -24.88 -7.02 -0.15
N GLY A 375 -25.98 -7.43 0.46
CA GLY A 375 -26.31 -8.84 0.65
C GLY A 375 -25.74 -9.48 1.92
N VAL A 376 -24.83 -8.82 2.63
CA VAL A 376 -24.35 -9.23 3.95
C VAL A 376 -25.18 -8.57 5.02
N ASP A 377 -25.70 -9.35 5.98
CA ASP A 377 -26.41 -8.80 7.13
C ASP A 377 -25.52 -7.84 7.91
N PRO A 378 -25.89 -6.56 8.10
CA PRO A 378 -25.04 -5.60 8.80
C PRO A 378 -24.70 -5.97 10.24
N ARG A 379 -25.49 -6.82 10.89
CA ARG A 379 -25.23 -7.30 12.25
C ARG A 379 -24.00 -8.18 12.34
N ILE A 380 -23.63 -8.84 11.25
CA ILE A 380 -22.42 -9.65 11.15
C ILE A 380 -21.24 -8.91 10.50
N GLY A 381 -21.38 -7.62 10.19
CA GLY A 381 -20.30 -6.82 9.69
C GLY A 381 -19.06 -6.89 10.58
N GLN A 382 -17.90 -6.95 9.97
CA GLN A 382 -16.64 -7.03 10.73
C GLN A 382 -16.48 -5.81 11.65
N PHE A 383 -16.24 -6.04 12.91
CA PHE A 383 -15.99 -5.03 13.92
C PHE A 383 -14.52 -5.08 14.35
N ARG A 384 -13.83 -3.94 14.32
CA ARG A 384 -12.49 -3.78 14.90
C ARG A 384 -12.60 -3.00 16.20
N ASP A 385 -12.25 -3.63 17.32
CA ASP A 385 -12.33 -3.04 18.64
C ASP A 385 -11.15 -2.08 18.88
N PRO A 386 -11.39 -0.79 19.09
CA PRO A 386 -10.33 0.17 19.37
C PRO A 386 -9.70 0.01 20.77
N VAL A 387 -10.38 -0.66 21.69
CA VAL A 387 -9.88 -0.80 23.09
C VAL A 387 -8.74 -1.81 23.16
N HIS A 388 -8.80 -2.88 22.36
CA HIS A 388 -7.78 -3.93 22.31
C HIS A 388 -6.73 -3.70 21.19
N ALA A 389 -6.92 -2.67 20.36
CA ALA A 389 -5.99 -2.38 19.27
C ALA A 389 -4.81 -1.52 19.79
N HIS A 390 -3.63 -2.10 19.78
CA HIS A 390 -2.38 -1.42 20.15
C HIS A 390 -1.60 -1.01 18.92
N HIS A 391 -2.06 0.05 18.24
CA HIS A 391 -1.36 0.58 17.09
C HIS A 391 -0.33 1.61 17.50
N PHE A 392 0.92 1.34 17.19
CA PHE A 392 2.04 2.23 17.46
C PHE A 392 3.01 2.21 16.27
N ALA A 393 3.57 3.37 15.95
CA ALA A 393 4.78 3.43 15.13
C ALA A 393 5.66 4.58 15.60
N GLY A 394 6.96 4.34 15.57
CA GLY A 394 7.92 5.34 15.98
C GLY A 394 9.31 5.03 15.48
N ASN A 395 10.16 6.06 15.54
CA ASN A 395 11.57 5.90 15.28
C ASN A 395 12.40 6.82 16.17
N MET A 396 13.66 6.45 16.35
CA MET A 396 14.69 7.29 16.94
C MET A 396 15.91 7.26 16.04
N LYS A 397 16.49 8.41 15.81
CA LYS A 397 17.55 8.63 14.85
C LYS A 397 18.61 9.55 15.43
N TRP A 398 19.86 9.11 15.38
CA TRP A 398 21.05 9.90 15.68
C TRP A 398 21.76 10.26 14.40
N THR A 399 22.18 11.51 14.26
CA THR A 399 22.94 12.06 13.14
C THR A 399 24.18 12.75 13.66
N SER A 400 25.35 12.45 13.09
CA SER A 400 26.62 13.06 13.47
C SER A 400 27.44 13.46 12.25
N THR A 401 27.99 14.65 12.23
CA THR A 401 28.96 15.09 11.22
C THR A 401 30.38 15.07 11.80
N ILE A 402 31.30 14.33 11.17
CA ILE A 402 32.69 14.23 11.60
C ILE A 402 33.59 14.94 10.58
N GLY A 403 34.11 16.06 10.97
CA GLY A 403 34.84 16.93 10.07
C GLY A 403 33.97 17.46 8.94
N ARG A 404 34.52 17.58 7.73
CA ARG A 404 33.85 18.12 6.55
C ARG A 404 33.46 17.03 5.53
N LYS A 405 33.90 15.78 5.76
CA LYS A 405 33.76 14.70 4.75
C LYS A 405 32.95 13.51 5.19
N PHE A 406 32.75 13.30 6.48
CA PHE A 406 32.00 12.18 7.00
C PHE A 406 30.70 12.64 7.62
N LEU A 407 29.66 11.97 7.24
CA LEU A 407 28.33 12.10 7.84
C LEU A 407 27.92 10.72 8.38
N ILE A 408 27.39 10.64 9.59
CA ILE A 408 27.14 9.44 10.40
C ILE A 408 25.71 9.42 10.94
N GLU A 409 24.98 8.35 10.77
CA GLU A 409 23.66 8.15 11.36
C GLU A 409 23.40 6.68 11.74
N ALA A 410 22.69 6.50 12.83
CA ALA A 410 22.10 5.23 13.21
C ALA A 410 20.67 5.47 13.68
N GLY A 411 19.82 4.47 13.51
CA GLY A 411 18.45 4.58 13.89
C GLY A 411 17.82 3.24 14.26
N PHE A 412 16.75 3.35 14.99
CA PHE A 412 15.83 2.28 15.33
C PHE A 412 14.41 2.74 15.02
N SER A 413 13.62 1.89 14.38
CA SER A 413 12.18 2.10 14.25
C SER A 413 11.42 0.86 14.67
N MET A 414 10.22 1.07 15.18
CA MET A 414 9.29 0.02 15.59
C MET A 414 7.90 0.33 15.06
N ALA A 415 7.21 -0.69 14.57
CA ALA A 415 5.81 -0.63 14.26
C ALA A 415 5.10 -1.84 14.88
N ALA A 416 4.12 -1.58 15.72
CA ALA A 416 3.26 -2.58 16.32
C ALA A 416 1.82 -2.36 15.87
N PHE A 417 1.19 -3.41 15.39
CA PHE A 417 -0.14 -3.36 14.86
C PHE A 417 -0.93 -4.58 15.32
N ASP A 418 -1.63 -4.40 16.42
CA ASP A 418 -2.48 -5.45 16.98
C ASP A 418 -3.93 -5.10 16.69
N TRP A 419 -4.68 -6.02 16.13
CA TRP A 419 -6.10 -5.82 15.95
C TRP A 419 -6.90 -7.06 16.30
N LEU A 420 -8.03 -6.83 16.92
CA LEU A 420 -9.06 -7.82 17.10
C LEU A 420 -10.20 -7.45 16.16
N GLY A 421 -10.32 -8.21 15.07
CA GLY A 421 -11.45 -8.17 14.17
C GLY A 421 -12.42 -9.26 14.57
N GLY A 422 -13.69 -8.91 14.72
CA GLY A 422 -14.67 -9.91 15.10
C GLY A 422 -16.08 -9.48 14.77
N PRO A 423 -17.05 -10.32 15.11
CA PRO A 423 -18.44 -9.92 15.07
C PRO A 423 -18.67 -8.75 16.03
N ALA A 424 -19.69 -7.93 15.76
CA ALA A 424 -20.17 -6.92 16.69
C ALA A 424 -20.36 -7.53 18.08
N ALA A 425 -20.15 -6.74 19.13
CA ALA A 425 -20.16 -7.22 20.51
C ALA A 425 -21.35 -8.15 20.80
N GLY A 426 -21.05 -9.34 21.28
CA GLY A 426 -22.06 -10.37 21.60
C GLY A 426 -22.28 -11.48 20.57
N ASN A 427 -21.72 -11.36 19.36
CA ASN A 427 -21.93 -12.37 18.31
C ASN A 427 -20.98 -13.58 18.42
N LEU A 428 -19.82 -13.42 19.03
CA LEU A 428 -18.99 -14.56 19.41
C LEU A 428 -19.50 -15.11 20.75
N LYS A 429 -19.89 -16.38 20.76
CA LYS A 429 -20.47 -17.04 21.91
C LYS A 429 -19.42 -17.85 22.66
N GLU A 430 -19.68 -18.07 23.94
CA GLU A 430 -18.84 -18.93 24.74
C GLU A 430 -18.86 -20.35 24.19
N ARG A 431 -17.66 -20.91 24.01
CA ARG A 431 -17.46 -22.24 23.41
C ARG A 431 -18.18 -23.33 24.20
N GLY A 432 -18.92 -24.18 23.50
CA GLY A 432 -19.66 -25.30 24.07
C GLY A 432 -21.06 -24.96 24.59
N THR A 433 -21.46 -23.67 24.54
CA THR A 433 -22.84 -23.27 24.88
C THR A 433 -23.82 -23.59 23.73
N PRO A 434 -25.13 -23.73 23.99
CA PRO A 434 -26.11 -23.91 22.93
C PRO A 434 -26.04 -22.80 21.86
N GLU A 435 -25.84 -21.56 22.29
CA GLU A 435 -25.74 -20.43 21.38
C GLU A 435 -24.48 -20.51 20.50
N TRP A 436 -23.38 -21.06 20.99
CA TRP A 436 -22.17 -21.30 20.20
C TRP A 436 -22.42 -22.28 19.05
N TYR A 437 -23.23 -23.34 19.25
CA TYR A 437 -23.57 -24.29 18.22
C TYR A 437 -24.60 -23.74 17.20
N THR A 438 -25.52 -22.89 17.63
CA THR A 438 -26.68 -22.46 16.82
C THR A 438 -26.43 -21.14 16.08
N GLN A 439 -25.63 -20.23 16.66
CA GLN A 439 -25.34 -18.94 16.05
C GLN A 439 -24.07 -18.99 15.17
N THR A 440 -24.06 -19.90 14.21
CA THR A 440 -22.95 -20.09 13.28
C THR A 440 -23.03 -19.11 12.11
N ARG A 441 -21.89 -18.90 11.42
CA ARG A 441 -21.85 -18.19 10.14
C ARG A 441 -22.60 -18.98 9.07
N LYS A 442 -23.37 -18.28 8.25
CA LYS A 442 -24.15 -18.85 7.15
C LYS A 442 -23.89 -18.07 5.87
N THR A 443 -23.76 -18.79 4.76
CA THR A 443 -23.60 -18.22 3.41
C THR A 443 -24.52 -18.90 2.43
N ASP A 444 -25.01 -18.16 1.42
CA ASP A 444 -25.78 -18.72 0.31
C ASP A 444 -25.19 -18.27 -1.02
N THR A 445 -25.18 -19.17 -1.99
CA THR A 445 -24.70 -18.88 -3.36
C THR A 445 -25.57 -17.84 -4.08
N GLN A 446 -26.82 -17.70 -3.63
CA GLN A 446 -27.78 -16.72 -4.16
C GLN A 446 -28.40 -15.94 -3.00
N ARG A 447 -28.79 -14.69 -3.28
CA ARG A 447 -29.54 -13.90 -2.30
C ARG A 447 -30.91 -14.52 -2.07
N GLN A 448 -31.15 -14.98 -0.85
CA GLN A 448 -32.40 -15.64 -0.43
C GLN A 448 -32.93 -15.01 0.85
N ILE A 449 -34.27 -15.08 1.03
CA ILE A 449 -34.94 -14.67 2.26
C ILE A 449 -34.74 -15.78 3.30
N HIS A 450 -34.08 -15.44 4.37
CA HIS A 450 -33.86 -16.30 5.52
C HIS A 450 -34.44 -15.64 6.78
N PRO A 451 -35.09 -16.41 7.68
CA PRO A 451 -35.73 -15.82 8.87
C PRO A 451 -34.80 -15.04 9.79
N GLN A 452 -33.50 -15.35 9.77
CA GLN A 452 -32.47 -14.69 10.57
C GLN A 452 -31.75 -13.55 9.82
N CYS A 453 -32.11 -13.29 8.56
CA CYS A 453 -31.52 -12.23 7.76
C CYS A 453 -32.17 -10.88 8.07
N ALA A 454 -31.40 -9.81 8.19
CA ALA A 454 -31.91 -8.47 8.45
C ALA A 454 -32.70 -7.86 7.28
N TYR A 455 -32.46 -8.34 6.05
CA TYR A 455 -33.14 -7.83 4.85
C TYR A 455 -34.37 -8.61 4.50
N ASP A 456 -35.47 -7.93 4.25
CA ASP A 456 -36.68 -8.46 3.64
C ASP A 456 -36.44 -9.01 2.20
N THR A 457 -35.44 -8.52 1.52
CA THR A 457 -34.98 -8.94 0.18
C THR A 457 -33.98 -10.11 0.21
N GLY A 458 -33.65 -10.61 1.40
CA GLY A 458 -32.74 -11.75 1.60
C GLY A 458 -31.28 -11.39 1.73
N CYS A 459 -30.47 -12.36 2.17
CA CYS A 459 -29.03 -12.26 2.38
C CYS A 459 -28.26 -13.30 1.57
N THR A 460 -26.99 -13.01 1.33
CA THR A 460 -25.99 -14.01 0.91
C THR A 460 -25.11 -14.43 2.09
N GLN A 461 -25.10 -13.65 3.19
CA GLN A 461 -24.35 -13.97 4.41
C GLN A 461 -25.09 -13.44 5.64
N TRP A 462 -25.24 -14.27 6.67
CA TRP A 462 -25.88 -13.93 7.94
C TRP A 462 -25.39 -14.82 9.09
N GLY A 463 -25.93 -14.64 10.29
CA GLY A 463 -25.61 -15.42 11.50
C GLY A 463 -24.50 -14.78 12.33
N SER A 464 -23.29 -15.31 12.30
CA SER A 464 -22.13 -14.72 12.99
C SER A 464 -20.95 -14.54 12.03
N LEU A 465 -19.98 -13.77 12.45
CA LEU A 465 -18.72 -13.60 11.74
C LEU A 465 -17.59 -14.35 12.46
N LEU A 466 -16.52 -14.64 11.74
CA LEU A 466 -15.21 -14.98 12.27
C LEU A 466 -14.72 -13.92 13.26
N SER A 467 -14.21 -14.33 14.41
CA SER A 467 -13.33 -13.53 15.25
C SER A 467 -11.88 -13.82 14.86
N GLN A 468 -11.15 -12.78 14.50
CA GLN A 468 -9.75 -12.84 14.11
C GLN A 468 -8.93 -11.89 14.94
N ARG A 469 -7.89 -12.40 15.59
CA ARG A 469 -6.86 -11.60 16.23
C ARG A 469 -5.60 -11.66 15.38
N GLN A 470 -4.95 -10.51 15.23
CA GLN A 470 -3.67 -10.43 14.55
C GLN A 470 -2.77 -9.48 15.34
N ASP A 471 -1.61 -9.97 15.75
CA ASP A 471 -0.57 -9.20 16.41
C ASP A 471 0.63 -9.15 15.46
N ASN A 472 1.06 -7.95 15.07
CA ASN A 472 2.14 -7.75 14.11
C ASN A 472 3.09 -6.68 14.64
N THR A 473 4.30 -7.11 15.01
CA THR A 473 5.35 -6.19 15.43
C THR A 473 6.54 -6.29 14.48
N ARG A 474 7.13 -5.16 14.12
CA ARG A 474 8.32 -5.07 13.29
C ARG A 474 9.28 -4.06 13.91
N ASP A 475 10.51 -4.51 14.12
CA ASP A 475 11.63 -3.69 14.59
C ASP A 475 12.67 -3.59 13.47
N VAL A 476 13.17 -2.38 13.24
CA VAL A 476 14.16 -2.10 12.19
C VAL A 476 15.33 -1.34 12.80
N PHE A 477 16.52 -1.89 12.62
CA PHE A 477 17.80 -1.27 12.93
C PHE A 477 18.47 -0.81 11.64
N ASP A 478 18.96 0.39 11.61
CA ASP A 478 19.61 0.97 10.44
C ASP A 478 20.87 1.71 10.84
N ALA A 479 21.95 1.47 10.11
CA ALA A 479 23.22 2.17 10.30
C ALA A 479 23.89 2.42 8.94
N ARG A 480 24.39 3.65 8.71
CA ARG A 480 24.91 4.07 7.40
C ARG A 480 26.11 5.00 7.53
N ALA A 481 27.04 4.97 6.55
CA ALA A 481 28.20 5.80 6.35
C ALA A 481 28.20 6.53 5.02
N SER A 482 28.41 7.84 5.00
CA SER A 482 28.73 8.57 3.79
C SER A 482 30.08 9.25 3.89
N TYR A 483 30.90 9.07 2.86
CA TYR A 483 32.17 9.75 2.69
C TYR A 483 32.16 10.56 1.40
N VAL A 484 32.27 11.87 1.55
CA VAL A 484 32.23 12.81 0.43
C VAL A 484 33.66 13.32 0.16
N THR A 485 34.11 13.12 -1.08
CA THR A 485 35.40 13.59 -1.52
C THR A 485 35.36 13.96 -3.01
N GLY A 486 35.60 15.21 -3.31
CA GLY A 486 35.69 15.71 -4.69
C GLY A 486 34.56 15.20 -5.61
N SER A 487 34.86 14.16 -6.39
CA SER A 487 33.91 13.57 -7.36
C SER A 487 33.11 12.40 -6.83
N HIS A 488 33.38 11.89 -5.63
CA HIS A 488 32.74 10.71 -5.07
C HIS A 488 31.87 11.05 -3.86
N ASN A 489 30.71 10.39 -3.77
CA ASN A 489 29.90 10.32 -2.57
C ASN A 489 29.59 8.85 -2.28
N ILE A 490 30.51 8.23 -1.54
CA ILE A 490 30.44 6.81 -1.19
C ILE A 490 29.55 6.64 0.03
N LYS A 491 28.60 5.72 -0.04
CA LYS A 491 27.72 5.36 1.06
C LYS A 491 27.75 3.84 1.27
N VAL A 492 27.94 3.44 2.52
CA VAL A 492 27.83 2.03 2.95
C VAL A 492 26.88 1.93 4.12
N GLY A 493 26.26 0.79 4.34
CA GLY A 493 25.39 0.63 5.49
C GLY A 493 24.84 -0.76 5.64
N TYR A 494 24.12 -0.93 6.74
CA TYR A 494 23.48 -2.17 7.14
C TYR A 494 22.06 -1.88 7.66
N THR A 495 21.11 -2.67 7.22
CA THR A 495 19.74 -2.68 7.75
C THR A 495 19.44 -4.05 8.28
N HIS A 496 18.74 -4.12 9.41
CA HIS A 496 18.30 -5.39 10.01
C HIS A 496 16.87 -5.22 10.51
N GLU A 497 15.98 -6.00 9.95
CA GLU A 497 14.57 -6.03 10.31
C GLU A 497 14.27 -7.37 10.99
N ILE A 498 13.50 -7.32 12.07
CA ILE A 498 12.97 -8.48 12.78
C ILE A 498 11.47 -8.29 13.00
N GLY A 499 10.73 -9.38 12.90
CA GLY A 499 9.30 -9.42 13.20
C GLY A 499 9.05 -10.41 14.34
N PRO A 500 9.21 -9.96 15.61
CA PRO A 500 9.19 -10.87 16.75
C PRO A 500 7.80 -11.41 17.10
N ASP A 501 6.75 -10.86 16.53
CA ASP A 501 5.38 -11.30 16.73
C ASP A 501 4.55 -11.09 15.45
N GLY A 502 4.14 -12.17 14.82
CA GLY A 502 3.28 -12.23 13.64
C GLY A 502 2.12 -13.20 13.87
N ARG A 503 1.50 -13.12 15.03
CA ARG A 503 0.50 -14.09 15.52
C ARG A 503 -0.85 -13.87 14.87
N MET A 504 -1.48 -14.96 14.42
CA MET A 504 -2.84 -14.98 13.91
C MET A 504 -3.71 -16.00 14.66
N GLY A 505 -4.74 -15.51 15.33
CA GLY A 505 -5.74 -16.35 16.01
C GLY A 505 -7.11 -16.24 15.32
N ASN A 506 -7.79 -17.37 15.15
CA ASN A 506 -9.12 -17.43 14.54
C ASN A 506 -10.10 -18.22 15.41
N GLN A 507 -11.35 -17.76 15.50
CA GLN A 507 -12.42 -18.43 16.20
C GLN A 507 -13.73 -18.32 15.42
N TYR A 508 -14.48 -19.42 15.39
CA TYR A 508 -15.81 -19.52 14.76
C TYR A 508 -16.82 -20.12 15.75
N ASN A 509 -18.06 -19.62 15.77
CA ASN A 509 -19.12 -20.28 16.50
C ASN A 509 -19.37 -21.68 15.90
N GLY A 510 -19.39 -22.69 16.76
CA GLY A 510 -19.57 -24.09 16.37
C GLY A 510 -18.39 -24.72 15.61
N ASP A 511 -17.26 -23.99 15.43
CA ASP A 511 -16.13 -24.35 14.55
C ASP A 511 -16.56 -24.64 13.11
N ILE A 512 -17.66 -24.01 12.64
CA ILE A 512 -18.24 -24.24 11.32
C ILE A 512 -18.73 -22.96 10.64
N GLN A 513 -18.92 -23.09 9.32
CA GLN A 513 -19.76 -22.23 8.50
C GLN A 513 -20.74 -23.10 7.71
N LEU A 514 -22.02 -22.73 7.72
CA LEU A 514 -23.03 -23.40 6.94
C LEU A 514 -23.17 -22.80 5.54
N ASN A 515 -23.14 -23.62 4.51
CA ASN A 515 -23.22 -23.19 3.13
C ASN A 515 -24.53 -23.69 2.51
N TYR A 516 -25.29 -22.76 1.97
CA TYR A 516 -26.55 -23.00 1.27
C TYR A 516 -26.33 -22.81 -0.25
N ASN A 517 -27.15 -23.48 -1.02
CA ASN A 517 -27.22 -23.28 -2.46
C ASN A 517 -28.67 -22.97 -2.83
N ALA A 518 -28.92 -21.71 -3.19
CA ALA A 518 -30.24 -21.19 -3.50
C ALA A 518 -31.29 -21.52 -2.41
N GLY A 519 -30.97 -21.26 -1.16
CA GLY A 519 -31.82 -21.45 0.01
C GLY A 519 -31.86 -22.88 0.57
N ARG A 520 -31.14 -23.83 -0.04
CA ARG A 520 -31.08 -25.22 0.43
C ARG A 520 -29.76 -25.53 1.10
N PRO A 521 -29.76 -26.21 2.25
CA PRO A 521 -28.54 -26.76 2.86
C PRO A 521 -27.72 -27.55 1.84
N SER A 522 -26.38 -27.35 1.84
CA SER A 522 -25.52 -27.99 0.85
C SER A 522 -24.27 -28.59 1.46
N THR A 523 -23.42 -27.74 2.04
CA THR A 523 -22.16 -28.18 2.69
C THR A 523 -21.96 -27.43 3.99
N VAL A 524 -21.13 -27.98 4.86
CA VAL A 524 -20.58 -27.29 6.02
C VAL A 524 -19.08 -27.16 5.83
N THR A 525 -18.58 -25.95 5.98
CA THR A 525 -17.13 -25.72 6.11
C THR A 525 -16.77 -25.91 7.57
N VAL A 526 -15.95 -26.89 7.87
CA VAL A 526 -15.43 -27.14 9.23
C VAL A 526 -14.03 -26.54 9.38
N PHE A 527 -13.73 -26.06 10.59
CA PHE A 527 -12.46 -25.40 10.92
C PHE A 527 -11.73 -26.19 12.03
N ASN A 528 -10.39 -26.14 11.99
CA ASN A 528 -9.53 -26.75 13.00
C ASN A 528 -9.33 -25.88 14.26
N THR A 529 -10.24 -24.98 14.54
CA THR A 529 -10.22 -24.11 15.72
C THR A 529 -10.57 -24.84 17.02
N PRO A 530 -10.15 -24.37 18.21
CA PRO A 530 -9.39 -23.13 18.48
C PRO A 530 -7.92 -23.23 18.06
N LEU A 531 -7.32 -22.09 17.68
CA LEU A 531 -5.99 -22.08 17.10
C LEU A 531 -5.36 -20.68 17.19
N GLU A 532 -4.07 -20.63 17.47
CA GLU A 532 -3.21 -19.46 17.26
C GLU A 532 -1.96 -19.89 16.48
N ALA A 533 -1.67 -19.22 15.37
CA ALA A 533 -0.49 -19.44 14.54
C ALA A 533 0.55 -18.35 14.86
N PRO A 534 1.70 -18.69 15.49
CA PRO A 534 2.71 -17.73 15.91
C PRO A 534 3.84 -17.60 14.87
N GLY A 535 3.58 -16.90 13.77
CA GLY A 535 4.61 -16.61 12.77
C GLY A 535 5.61 -15.56 13.26
N LEU A 536 6.87 -15.67 12.79
CA LEU A 536 7.90 -14.67 13.05
C LEU A 536 8.80 -14.46 11.84
N VAL A 537 9.28 -13.22 11.66
CA VAL A 537 10.41 -12.92 10.79
C VAL A 537 11.65 -12.87 11.66
N GLU A 538 12.53 -13.89 11.53
CA GLU A 538 13.74 -14.00 12.34
C GLU A 538 14.74 -12.92 11.98
N HIS A 539 14.90 -12.67 10.68
CA HIS A 539 15.66 -11.54 10.14
C HIS A 539 15.36 -11.29 8.67
N ASP A 540 15.29 -10.03 8.27
CA ASP A 540 15.49 -9.52 6.91
C ASP A 540 16.64 -8.51 6.98
N ALA A 541 17.83 -8.94 6.62
CA ALA A 541 19.05 -8.19 6.79
C ALA A 541 19.64 -7.82 5.43
N GLY A 542 20.21 -6.63 5.33
CA GLY A 542 20.84 -6.16 4.09
C GLY A 542 22.08 -5.31 4.36
N PHE A 543 23.18 -5.67 3.75
CA PHE A 543 24.38 -4.83 3.67
C PHE A 543 24.44 -4.18 2.29
N PHE A 544 24.76 -2.91 2.22
CA PHE A 544 24.87 -2.20 0.95
C PHE A 544 26.11 -1.32 0.87
N ALA A 545 26.58 -1.12 -0.37
CA ALA A 545 27.58 -0.13 -0.73
C ALA A 545 27.17 0.52 -2.06
N GLN A 546 27.28 1.84 -2.11
CA GLN A 546 26.99 2.61 -3.32
C GLN A 546 27.89 3.84 -3.42
N ASP A 547 28.07 4.34 -4.65
CA ASP A 547 28.78 5.59 -4.91
C ASP A 547 27.96 6.47 -5.86
N SER A 548 28.09 7.75 -5.73
CA SER A 548 27.70 8.73 -6.74
C SER A 548 28.96 9.39 -7.27
N TRP A 549 29.45 8.87 -8.39
CA TRP A 549 30.72 9.28 -9.01
C TRP A 549 30.49 10.24 -10.16
N THR A 550 30.86 11.49 -9.98
CA THR A 550 30.69 12.55 -10.98
C THR A 550 31.96 12.75 -11.82
N LEU A 551 31.87 12.45 -13.09
CA LEU A 551 32.90 12.58 -14.11
C LEU A 551 32.55 13.72 -15.09
N LYS A 552 32.92 14.94 -14.78
CA LYS A 552 32.49 16.12 -15.57
C LYS A 552 30.95 16.22 -15.70
N ARG A 553 30.42 15.82 -16.86
CA ARG A 553 28.99 15.85 -17.19
C ARG A 553 28.26 14.52 -16.93
N LEU A 554 29.00 13.47 -16.66
CA LEU A 554 28.48 12.14 -16.41
C LEU A 554 28.53 11.84 -14.92
N THR A 555 27.40 11.46 -14.32
CA THR A 555 27.34 10.90 -12.98
C THR A 555 26.95 9.43 -13.08
N LEU A 556 27.78 8.57 -12.51
CA LEU A 556 27.54 7.15 -12.38
C LEU A 556 27.13 6.84 -10.95
N ASN A 557 26.06 6.06 -10.78
CA ASN A 557 25.59 5.63 -9.47
C ASN A 557 25.61 4.08 -9.38
N PRO A 558 26.79 3.45 -9.25
CA PRO A 558 26.90 2.04 -8.96
C PRO A 558 26.53 1.74 -7.52
N GLY A 559 25.80 0.66 -7.31
CA GLY A 559 25.48 0.16 -5.98
C GLY A 559 25.28 -1.36 -5.98
N LEU A 560 25.52 -1.96 -4.84
CA LEU A 560 25.25 -3.36 -4.57
C LEU A 560 24.61 -3.49 -3.19
N ARG A 561 23.54 -4.26 -3.12
CA ARG A 561 22.96 -4.70 -1.85
C ARG A 561 23.02 -6.22 -1.78
N VAL A 562 23.39 -6.74 -0.64
CA VAL A 562 23.40 -8.19 -0.35
C VAL A 562 22.43 -8.42 0.79
N GLU A 563 21.49 -9.32 0.59
CA GLU A 563 20.34 -9.51 1.49
C GLU A 563 20.24 -10.95 1.97
N TRP A 564 19.75 -11.12 3.20
CA TRP A 564 19.43 -12.40 3.84
C TRP A 564 18.07 -12.30 4.48
N PHE A 565 17.30 -13.38 4.36
CA PHE A 565 15.98 -13.48 4.96
C PHE A 565 15.81 -14.82 5.64
N ALA A 566 15.20 -14.84 6.83
CA ALA A 566 14.70 -16.04 7.47
C ALA A 566 13.40 -15.76 8.21
N ALA A 567 12.49 -16.74 8.12
CA ALA A 567 11.22 -16.73 8.82
C ALA A 567 10.90 -18.12 9.38
N GLY A 568 10.12 -18.17 10.43
CA GLY A 568 9.76 -19.38 11.12
C GLY A 568 8.49 -19.23 11.96
N MET A 569 8.31 -20.13 12.90
CA MET A 569 7.23 -20.10 13.87
C MET A 569 7.72 -20.41 15.28
N GLU A 570 7.10 -19.82 16.29
CA GLU A 570 7.32 -20.18 17.68
C GLU A 570 6.50 -21.41 18.07
N GLU A 571 6.89 -22.06 19.18
CA GLU A 571 6.12 -23.14 19.77
C GLU A 571 4.71 -22.70 20.15
N THR A 572 3.72 -23.52 19.79
CA THR A 572 2.32 -23.27 20.17
C THR A 572 1.56 -24.57 20.41
N SER A 573 0.41 -24.46 21.05
CA SER A 573 -0.50 -25.57 21.27
C SER A 573 -1.94 -25.14 21.03
N ALA A 574 -2.75 -26.06 20.49
CA ALA A 574 -4.16 -25.87 20.32
C ALA A 574 -4.95 -26.92 21.16
N ALA A 575 -5.91 -26.46 21.93
CA ALA A 575 -6.84 -27.36 22.64
C ALA A 575 -7.68 -28.17 21.64
N ALA A 576 -8.29 -29.26 22.10
CA ALA A 576 -9.22 -30.00 21.26
C ALA A 576 -10.40 -29.10 20.84
N GLY A 577 -10.69 -29.12 19.53
CA GLY A 577 -11.85 -28.51 18.91
C GLY A 577 -12.98 -29.49 18.68
N ARG A 578 -14.07 -29.05 18.03
CA ARG A 578 -15.18 -29.92 17.63
C ARG A 578 -14.73 -30.97 16.61
N PHE A 579 -13.84 -30.65 15.69
CA PHE A 579 -13.40 -31.47 14.56
C PHE A 579 -11.93 -31.83 14.56
N ALA A 580 -11.14 -31.23 15.42
CA ALA A 580 -9.69 -31.43 15.48
C ALA A 580 -9.27 -31.80 16.91
N PRO A 581 -8.35 -32.78 17.11
CA PRO A 581 -7.84 -33.15 18.43
C PRO A 581 -6.99 -32.03 19.03
N ALA A 582 -6.62 -32.18 20.32
CA ALA A 582 -5.59 -31.35 20.92
C ALA A 582 -4.26 -31.57 20.19
N ARG A 583 -3.51 -30.50 19.93
CA ARG A 583 -2.29 -30.48 19.10
C ARG A 583 -1.21 -29.69 19.78
N PHE A 584 0.02 -30.14 19.57
CA PHE A 584 1.22 -29.42 19.95
C PHE A 584 2.09 -29.21 18.69
N PHE A 585 2.58 -28.01 18.50
CA PHE A 585 3.40 -27.62 17.38
C PHE A 585 4.73 -27.09 17.93
N PRO A 586 5.84 -27.78 17.69
CA PRO A 586 7.17 -27.32 18.13
C PRO A 586 7.60 -26.09 17.32
N ALA A 587 8.47 -25.27 17.90
CA ALA A 587 9.09 -24.17 17.17
C ALA A 587 9.83 -24.65 15.92
N GLN A 588 9.70 -23.92 14.84
CA GLN A 588 10.37 -24.17 13.56
C GLN A 588 11.14 -22.94 13.15
N HIS A 589 12.45 -22.92 13.39
CA HIS A 589 13.33 -21.83 13.01
C HIS A 589 13.88 -22.03 11.61
N GLY A 590 13.94 -20.93 10.82
CA GLY A 590 14.43 -20.96 9.44
C GLY A 590 13.61 -21.86 8.53
N LEU A 591 12.29 -21.92 8.73
CA LEU A 591 11.35 -22.64 7.88
C LEU A 591 11.47 -22.18 6.43
N ILE A 592 11.65 -20.88 6.24
CA ILE A 592 12.09 -20.28 4.99
C ILE A 592 13.42 -19.57 5.24
N ARG A 593 14.39 -19.78 4.36
CA ARG A 593 15.69 -19.14 4.44
C ARG A 593 16.23 -18.82 3.05
N TRP A 594 16.54 -17.55 2.81
CA TRP A 594 17.13 -17.06 1.56
C TRP A 594 18.40 -16.27 1.82
N GLY A 595 19.24 -16.19 0.81
CA GLY A 595 20.47 -15.41 0.80
C GLY A 595 21.76 -16.24 0.92
N PRO A 596 22.90 -15.62 0.56
CA PRO A 596 23.03 -14.21 0.14
C PRO A 596 22.41 -13.92 -1.22
N ASP A 597 21.49 -12.97 -1.25
CA ASP A 597 20.82 -12.49 -2.44
C ASP A 597 21.44 -11.19 -2.92
N TYR A 598 21.93 -11.16 -4.15
CA TYR A 598 22.64 -10.00 -4.72
C TYR A 598 21.69 -9.13 -5.53
N ALA A 599 21.61 -7.85 -5.17
CA ALA A 599 20.78 -6.82 -5.80
C ALA A 599 21.64 -5.67 -6.35
N PRO A 600 22.22 -5.81 -7.55
CA PRO A 600 22.95 -4.73 -8.19
C PRO A 600 21.99 -3.57 -8.57
N ARG A 601 22.47 -2.35 -8.40
CA ARG A 601 21.79 -1.09 -8.73
C ARG A 601 22.77 -0.21 -9.52
N MET A 602 22.47 0.01 -10.79
CA MET A 602 23.36 0.74 -11.69
C MET A 602 22.58 1.87 -12.35
N ALA A 603 23.01 3.10 -12.14
CA ALA A 603 22.39 4.20 -12.82
C ALA A 603 23.41 5.18 -13.37
N ALA A 604 23.02 5.90 -14.42
CA ALA A 604 23.84 6.93 -15.04
C ALA A 604 22.97 8.16 -15.36
N VAL A 605 23.54 9.33 -15.12
CA VAL A 605 22.95 10.61 -15.46
C VAL A 605 23.95 11.42 -16.26
N PHE A 606 23.53 11.93 -17.42
CA PHE A 606 24.38 12.72 -18.29
C PHE A 606 23.79 14.12 -18.51
N ASP A 607 24.48 15.14 -18.01
CA ASP A 607 24.14 16.55 -18.30
C ASP A 607 24.52 16.88 -19.74
N LEU A 608 23.54 16.86 -20.63
CA LEU A 608 23.70 16.87 -22.08
C LEU A 608 24.48 18.09 -22.58
N PHE A 609 24.18 19.27 -22.03
CA PHE A 609 24.79 20.53 -22.45
C PHE A 609 25.81 21.08 -21.42
N GLY A 610 25.85 20.52 -20.21
CA GLY A 610 26.72 20.95 -19.11
C GLY A 610 26.27 22.22 -18.41
N ASP A 611 24.99 22.61 -18.61
CA ASP A 611 24.36 23.77 -17.98
C ASP A 611 23.37 23.40 -16.86
N GLY A 612 23.24 22.09 -16.57
CA GLY A 612 22.34 21.56 -15.55
C GLY A 612 20.87 21.62 -15.91
N LYS A 613 20.52 21.92 -17.18
CA LYS A 613 19.11 22.05 -17.59
C LYS A 613 18.57 20.86 -18.33
N THR A 614 19.44 19.97 -18.86
CA THR A 614 19.00 18.78 -19.60
C THR A 614 19.77 17.57 -19.12
N ALA A 615 19.08 16.64 -18.49
CA ALA A 615 19.64 15.38 -18.01
C ALA A 615 19.07 14.19 -18.79
N LEU A 616 19.96 13.34 -19.36
CA LEU A 616 19.62 12.00 -19.80
C LEU A 616 19.87 11.06 -18.64
N LYS A 617 18.89 10.20 -18.34
CA LYS A 617 18.94 9.32 -17.17
C LYS A 617 18.67 7.88 -17.59
N THR A 618 19.44 6.95 -17.06
CA THR A 618 19.17 5.52 -17.23
C THR A 618 19.44 4.77 -15.94
N ASN A 619 18.68 3.70 -15.71
CA ASN A 619 18.85 2.83 -14.55
C ASN A 619 18.63 1.38 -14.97
N PHE A 620 19.43 0.48 -14.41
CA PHE A 620 19.24 -0.95 -14.42
C PHE A 620 19.42 -1.49 -13.02
N SER A 621 18.39 -2.10 -12.47
CA SER A 621 18.40 -2.54 -11.07
C SER A 621 17.69 -3.87 -10.89
N LYS A 622 18.18 -4.67 -9.95
CA LYS A 622 17.51 -5.86 -9.43
C LYS A 622 17.03 -5.56 -8.02
N TYR A 623 15.78 -5.88 -7.74
CA TYR A 623 15.16 -5.70 -6.42
C TYR A 623 14.56 -7.01 -5.95
N HIS A 624 14.88 -7.45 -4.74
CA HIS A 624 14.18 -8.55 -4.12
C HIS A 624 12.89 -8.05 -3.45
N ARG A 625 11.88 -8.90 -3.45
CA ARG A 625 10.64 -8.60 -2.74
C ARG A 625 10.89 -8.57 -1.24
N GLN A 626 10.31 -7.60 -0.55
CA GLN A 626 10.15 -7.63 0.89
C GLN A 626 8.97 -8.54 1.23
N TYR A 627 9.11 -9.33 2.29
CA TYR A 627 8.07 -10.21 2.76
C TYR A 627 7.59 -9.77 4.13
N ASP A 628 6.28 -9.89 4.33
CA ASP A 628 5.62 -9.88 5.61
C ASP A 628 5.57 -11.31 6.19
N ALA A 629 4.89 -11.53 7.30
CA ALA A 629 4.77 -12.85 7.91
C ALA A 629 3.69 -13.72 7.22
N ASP A 630 2.70 -13.13 6.56
CA ASP A 630 1.53 -13.83 6.02
C ASP A 630 1.86 -15.00 5.07
N PRO A 631 2.81 -14.89 4.09
CA PRO A 631 3.14 -16.01 3.22
C PRO A 631 3.71 -17.21 3.96
N PHE A 632 4.34 -17.01 5.12
CA PHE A 632 4.97 -18.07 5.90
C PHE A 632 4.01 -18.75 6.85
N LEU A 633 2.95 -18.07 7.27
CA LEU A 633 1.84 -18.66 8.01
C LEU A 633 1.13 -19.80 7.23
N ALA A 634 1.25 -19.80 5.90
CA ALA A 634 0.75 -20.88 5.06
C ALA A 634 1.49 -22.22 5.32
N TYR A 635 2.74 -22.16 5.73
CA TYR A 635 3.58 -23.33 6.03
C TYR A 635 3.59 -23.68 7.52
N ASP A 636 3.01 -22.83 8.36
CA ASP A 636 2.83 -23.07 9.76
C ASP A 636 1.87 -24.24 9.97
N ASP A 637 2.33 -25.29 10.63
CA ASP A 637 1.49 -26.45 10.95
C ASP A 637 0.32 -26.06 11.87
N ALA A 638 0.47 -25.00 12.66
CA ALA A 638 -0.59 -24.38 13.46
C ALA A 638 -1.53 -23.48 12.65
N GLY A 639 -1.37 -23.37 11.32
CA GLY A 639 -2.20 -22.53 10.48
C GLY A 639 -3.68 -22.96 10.47
N LEU A 640 -4.57 -21.98 10.21
CA LEU A 640 -6.00 -22.24 10.03
C LEU A 640 -6.22 -23.18 8.85
N ARG A 641 -6.93 -24.29 9.10
CA ARG A 641 -7.35 -25.27 8.10
C ARG A 641 -8.84 -25.36 8.06
N GLN A 642 -9.35 -25.59 6.86
CA GLN A 642 -10.77 -25.76 6.63
C GLN A 642 -10.99 -26.85 5.57
N GLU A 643 -12.12 -27.55 5.68
CA GLU A 643 -12.60 -28.45 4.64
C GLU A 643 -14.12 -28.41 4.54
N ASN A 644 -14.63 -28.67 3.34
CA ASN A 644 -16.07 -28.75 3.12
C ASN A 644 -16.54 -30.20 3.25
N ARG A 645 -17.58 -30.43 4.08
CA ARG A 645 -18.27 -31.67 4.23
C ARG A 645 -19.70 -31.57 3.77
N ASN A 646 -20.28 -32.66 3.29
CA ASN A 646 -21.69 -32.66 2.94
C ASN A 646 -22.58 -32.37 4.16
N TRP A 647 -23.62 -31.62 3.95
CA TRP A 647 -24.63 -31.32 4.96
C TRP A 647 -26.00 -31.15 4.28
N PHE A 648 -27.03 -31.85 4.77
CA PHE A 648 -28.34 -31.86 4.17
C PHE A 648 -29.44 -31.47 5.16
N ASP A 649 -29.07 -31.01 6.37
CA ASP A 649 -30.01 -30.71 7.47
C ASP A 649 -30.93 -31.92 7.76
N CYS A 650 -30.32 -33.13 7.86
CA CYS A 650 -30.93 -34.44 8.14
C CYS A 650 -29.84 -35.43 8.56
N ALA A 651 -30.22 -36.50 9.25
CA ALA A 651 -29.29 -37.60 9.53
C ALA A 651 -28.82 -38.25 8.23
N LEU A 652 -27.49 -38.31 8.06
CA LEU A 652 -26.87 -38.80 6.83
C LEU A 652 -26.81 -40.35 6.79
N ASN A 653 -26.76 -40.88 5.57
CA ASN A 653 -26.45 -42.30 5.34
C ASN A 653 -24.99 -42.63 5.70
N ALA A 654 -24.64 -43.92 5.73
CA ALA A 654 -23.29 -44.37 6.11
C ALA A 654 -22.15 -43.80 5.24
N THR A 655 -22.44 -43.35 4.03
CA THR A 655 -21.47 -42.70 3.12
C THR A 655 -21.42 -41.20 3.25
N GLY A 656 -22.30 -40.57 4.04
CA GLY A 656 -22.39 -39.13 4.20
C GLY A 656 -22.76 -38.36 2.94
N THR A 657 -23.40 -39.01 1.98
CA THR A 657 -23.72 -38.42 0.65
C THR A 657 -25.18 -38.05 0.46
N ALA A 658 -26.07 -38.55 1.32
CA ALA A 658 -27.52 -38.31 1.28
C ALA A 658 -28.14 -38.55 2.66
N CYS A 659 -29.41 -38.15 2.84
CA CYS A 659 -30.17 -38.47 4.05
C CYS A 659 -30.33 -39.97 4.23
N SER A 660 -30.25 -40.44 5.48
CA SER A 660 -30.35 -41.88 5.83
C SER A 660 -31.71 -42.49 5.55
N SER A 661 -32.73 -41.70 5.43
CA SER A 661 -34.12 -42.11 5.16
C SER A 661 -34.77 -41.20 4.14
N VAL A 662 -35.42 -41.82 3.15
CA VAL A 662 -36.20 -41.10 2.12
C VAL A 662 -37.51 -40.51 2.68
N VAL A 663 -37.86 -40.92 3.91
CA VAL A 663 -39.19 -40.64 4.49
C VAL A 663 -39.15 -39.54 5.56
N LEU A 664 -37.98 -39.22 6.12
CA LEU A 664 -37.90 -38.13 7.07
C LEU A 664 -37.53 -36.82 6.34
N PRO A 665 -38.42 -35.81 6.44
CA PRO A 665 -38.02 -34.48 6.04
C PRO A 665 -36.76 -34.09 6.83
N THR A 666 -35.94 -33.25 6.22
CA THR A 666 -34.91 -32.54 6.97
C THR A 666 -35.55 -31.98 8.24
N ASN A 667 -34.87 -32.02 9.39
CA ASN A 667 -35.39 -31.41 10.61
C ASN A 667 -35.63 -29.90 10.40
N ASN A 668 -34.98 -29.32 9.38
CA ASN A 668 -35.11 -27.96 8.88
C ASN A 668 -34.96 -26.92 10.01
N ASP A 669 -34.10 -27.25 11.00
CA ASP A 669 -33.81 -26.36 12.11
C ASP A 669 -32.67 -25.39 11.79
N GLY A 670 -31.97 -25.60 10.66
CA GLY A 670 -30.84 -24.77 10.21
C GLY A 670 -29.61 -24.87 11.12
N ILE A 671 -29.47 -25.97 11.86
CA ILE A 671 -28.36 -26.29 12.74
C ILE A 671 -27.68 -27.55 12.20
N ALA A 672 -26.37 -27.54 12.06
CA ALA A 672 -25.63 -28.72 11.65
C ALA A 672 -25.25 -29.57 12.89
N GLN A 673 -26.07 -30.59 13.17
CA GLN A 673 -25.74 -31.59 14.17
C GLN A 673 -24.64 -32.52 13.64
N ASP A 674 -23.85 -33.15 14.54
CA ASP A 674 -22.74 -34.01 14.12
C ASP A 674 -23.19 -35.19 13.25
N SER A 675 -24.42 -35.70 13.46
CA SER A 675 -25.03 -36.75 12.63
C SER A 675 -25.44 -36.31 11.23
N GLU A 676 -25.47 -35.02 10.94
CA GLU A 676 -25.84 -34.42 9.67
C GLU A 676 -24.61 -33.98 8.86
N ILE A 677 -23.43 -33.99 9.50
CA ILE A 677 -22.18 -33.59 8.87
C ILE A 677 -21.48 -34.84 8.31
N GLY A 678 -21.25 -34.85 7.02
CA GLY A 678 -20.58 -35.92 6.32
C GLY A 678 -19.15 -36.17 6.78
N PRO A 679 -18.57 -37.31 6.37
CA PRO A 679 -17.21 -37.66 6.76
C PRO A 679 -16.20 -36.67 6.21
N SER A 680 -15.05 -36.60 6.90
CA SER A 680 -13.92 -35.78 6.47
C SER A 680 -13.33 -36.29 5.15
N PRO A 681 -13.22 -35.47 4.12
CA PRO A 681 -12.49 -35.83 2.90
C PRO A 681 -10.97 -36.00 3.16
N SER A 682 -10.45 -35.36 4.21
CA SER A 682 -9.06 -35.52 4.66
C SER A 682 -8.86 -36.72 5.60
N GLY A 683 -9.93 -37.44 5.95
CA GLY A 683 -9.89 -38.56 6.91
C GLY A 683 -9.45 -38.09 8.29
N GLY A 684 -8.67 -38.93 9.00
CA GLY A 684 -8.14 -38.61 10.34
C GLY A 684 -7.03 -37.56 10.39
N ASN A 685 -6.65 -36.99 9.24
CA ASN A 685 -5.55 -36.03 9.14
C ASN A 685 -5.99 -34.57 9.22
N PHE A 686 -7.31 -34.29 9.29
CA PHE A 686 -7.81 -32.91 9.35
C PHE A 686 -7.25 -32.16 10.55
N GLY A 687 -6.66 -31.01 10.29
CA GLY A 687 -6.09 -30.12 11.29
C GLY A 687 -4.76 -30.58 11.92
N LEU A 688 -4.19 -31.69 11.45
CA LEU A 688 -2.93 -32.23 11.99
C LEU A 688 -1.68 -31.68 11.27
N ARG A 689 -1.83 -31.19 10.04
CA ARG A 689 -0.69 -30.75 9.22
C ARG A 689 -1.05 -29.59 8.28
N SER A 690 -0.02 -28.85 7.87
CA SER A 690 -0.12 -27.84 6.83
C SER A 690 -0.60 -28.40 5.48
N GLY A 691 -1.27 -27.55 4.68
CA GLY A 691 -1.66 -27.92 3.33
C GLY A 691 -0.47 -28.08 2.39
N ALA A 692 0.41 -27.09 2.32
CA ALA A 692 1.60 -27.08 1.47
C ALA A 692 2.89 -27.18 2.28
N LEU A 693 3.94 -27.74 1.67
CA LEU A 693 5.30 -27.76 2.22
C LEU A 693 6.17 -26.78 1.40
N PRO A 694 7.11 -26.08 2.03
CA PRO A 694 8.09 -25.33 1.27
C PRO A 694 9.03 -26.28 0.53
N GLY A 695 9.10 -26.15 -0.79
CA GLY A 695 10.05 -26.89 -1.66
C GLY A 695 11.21 -25.99 -2.08
N ASP A 696 11.56 -26.00 -3.37
CA ASP A 696 12.58 -25.09 -3.95
C ASP A 696 12.03 -23.68 -4.07
N LEU A 697 11.92 -22.99 -2.92
CA LEU A 697 11.49 -21.60 -2.86
C LEU A 697 12.70 -20.66 -2.93
N ARG A 698 12.74 -19.84 -3.95
CA ARG A 698 13.74 -18.78 -4.15
C ARG A 698 13.07 -17.42 -3.98
N ARG A 699 13.79 -16.49 -3.37
CA ARG A 699 13.28 -15.13 -3.17
C ARG A 699 12.87 -14.50 -4.50
N GLN A 700 11.64 -14.02 -4.56
CA GLN A 700 11.10 -13.33 -5.73
C GLN A 700 11.82 -12.01 -5.93
N TYR A 701 12.06 -11.64 -7.21
CA TYR A 701 12.72 -10.39 -7.55
C TYR A 701 12.13 -9.75 -8.80
N ASN A 702 12.32 -8.46 -8.95
CA ASN A 702 12.06 -7.76 -10.18
C ASN A 702 13.34 -7.14 -10.76
N LEU A 703 13.45 -7.17 -12.09
CA LEU A 703 14.44 -6.45 -12.86
C LEU A 703 13.78 -5.20 -13.43
N GLU A 704 14.37 -4.06 -13.17
CA GLU A 704 13.92 -2.78 -13.69
C GLU A 704 14.94 -2.19 -14.62
N PHE A 705 14.48 -1.72 -15.78
CA PHE A 705 15.23 -0.85 -16.67
C PHE A 705 14.44 0.42 -16.91
N THR A 706 15.09 1.58 -16.75
CA THR A 706 14.50 2.86 -17.09
C THR A 706 15.44 3.68 -17.96
N ALA A 707 14.88 4.45 -18.91
CA ALA A 707 15.60 5.40 -19.72
C ALA A 707 14.73 6.65 -19.93
N GLY A 708 15.29 7.84 -19.73
CA GLY A 708 14.50 9.06 -19.81
C GLY A 708 15.30 10.33 -19.96
N VAL A 709 14.56 11.41 -20.16
CA VAL A 709 15.08 12.77 -20.27
C VAL A 709 14.31 13.68 -19.31
N GLN A 710 15.02 14.58 -18.68
CA GLN A 710 14.46 15.68 -17.91
C GLN A 710 15.05 17.00 -18.44
N HIS A 711 14.18 17.97 -18.75
CA HIS A 711 14.60 19.24 -19.33
C HIS A 711 13.90 20.42 -18.66
N GLN A 712 14.67 21.43 -18.26
CA GLN A 712 14.16 22.71 -17.81
C GLN A 712 13.96 23.63 -19.02
N VAL A 713 12.72 23.72 -19.51
CA VAL A 713 12.33 24.54 -20.67
C VAL A 713 12.61 26.03 -20.41
N ARG A 714 12.29 26.47 -19.20
CA ARG A 714 12.59 27.82 -18.67
C ARG A 714 12.64 27.77 -17.15
N SER A 715 13.12 28.85 -16.54
CA SER A 715 13.04 28.99 -15.10
C SER A 715 11.60 28.78 -14.60
N GLY A 716 11.42 27.84 -13.68
CA GLY A 716 10.12 27.46 -13.14
C GLY A 716 9.30 26.47 -13.98
N LEU A 717 9.75 25.98 -15.15
CA LEU A 717 9.07 24.97 -15.94
C LEU A 717 10.04 23.85 -16.34
N ALA A 718 9.80 22.65 -15.84
CA ALA A 718 10.50 21.43 -16.25
C ALA A 718 9.52 20.42 -16.86
N VAL A 719 10.03 19.64 -17.82
CA VAL A 719 9.34 18.52 -18.45
C VAL A 719 10.21 17.28 -18.34
N SER A 720 9.58 16.11 -18.31
CA SER A 720 10.29 14.83 -18.31
C SER A 720 9.55 13.79 -19.15
N ALA A 721 10.31 12.88 -19.74
CA ALA A 721 9.79 11.68 -20.39
C ALA A 721 10.61 10.49 -19.90
N LEU A 722 9.94 9.38 -19.60
CA LEU A 722 10.53 8.19 -19.03
C LEU A 722 9.93 6.93 -19.67
N PHE A 723 10.79 6.02 -20.07
CA PHE A 723 10.45 4.65 -20.43
C PHE A 723 10.80 3.73 -19.26
N ILE A 724 9.90 2.80 -18.93
CA ILE A 724 10.06 1.87 -17.82
C ILE A 724 9.75 0.47 -18.32
N LYS A 725 10.64 -0.47 -18.05
CA LYS A 725 10.41 -1.91 -18.26
C LYS A 725 10.74 -2.66 -16.99
N ARG A 726 9.81 -3.52 -16.53
CA ARG A 726 10.03 -4.42 -15.40
C ARG A 726 9.72 -5.85 -15.76
N THR A 727 10.43 -6.77 -15.12
CA THR A 727 10.18 -8.21 -15.22
C THR A 727 10.27 -8.82 -13.85
N VAL A 728 9.17 -9.40 -13.39
CA VAL A 728 9.11 -10.16 -12.14
C VAL A 728 9.46 -11.61 -12.41
N ARG A 729 10.27 -12.20 -11.54
CA ARG A 729 10.81 -13.56 -11.63
C ARG A 729 10.70 -14.30 -10.29
N ASN A 730 10.91 -15.62 -10.33
CA ASN A 730 10.78 -16.53 -9.19
C ASN A 730 9.37 -16.44 -8.58
N ILE A 731 8.36 -16.43 -9.43
CA ILE A 731 6.96 -16.42 -8.98
C ILE A 731 6.65 -17.76 -8.35
N GLN A 732 6.12 -17.71 -7.13
CA GLN A 732 5.74 -18.90 -6.38
C GLN A 732 4.55 -19.60 -7.03
N MET A 733 4.58 -20.92 -7.02
CA MET A 733 3.49 -21.79 -7.46
C MET A 733 3.40 -23.01 -6.55
N THR A 734 2.23 -23.66 -6.53
CA THR A 734 1.99 -24.87 -5.75
C THR A 734 1.88 -26.07 -6.68
N ASP A 735 2.75 -27.04 -6.53
CA ASP A 735 2.69 -28.35 -7.20
C ASP A 735 1.92 -29.37 -6.35
N ARG A 736 1.29 -30.32 -7.02
CA ARG A 736 0.63 -31.50 -6.40
C ARG A 736 1.43 -32.75 -6.74
N THR A 737 2.24 -33.23 -5.80
CA THR A 737 3.15 -34.36 -6.04
C THR A 737 2.45 -35.68 -6.35
N PHE A 738 1.14 -35.82 -6.02
CA PHE A 738 0.35 -37.03 -6.24
C PHE A 738 -0.54 -36.98 -7.49
N ILE A 739 -0.53 -35.86 -8.22
CA ILE A 739 -1.35 -35.64 -9.41
C ILE A 739 -0.45 -35.17 -10.53
N THR A 740 -0.72 -35.64 -11.73
CA THR A 740 0.00 -35.29 -12.96
C THR A 740 -1.01 -34.91 -14.06
N LEU A 741 -0.56 -34.27 -15.12
CA LEU A 741 -1.41 -33.96 -16.28
C LEU A 741 -2.10 -35.20 -16.87
N SER A 742 -1.49 -36.39 -16.78
CA SER A 742 -2.08 -37.65 -17.26
C SER A 742 -3.25 -38.15 -16.41
N ASP A 743 -3.44 -37.62 -15.21
CA ASP A 743 -4.58 -37.93 -14.36
C ASP A 743 -5.86 -37.15 -14.77
N TYR A 744 -5.77 -36.28 -15.74
CA TYR A 744 -6.88 -35.48 -16.26
C TYR A 744 -7.33 -35.95 -17.62
N ALA A 745 -8.65 -36.13 -17.81
CA ALA A 745 -9.25 -36.46 -19.10
C ALA A 745 -9.87 -35.18 -19.73
N PRO A 746 -9.49 -34.86 -21.01
CA PRO A 746 -10.09 -33.74 -21.70
C PRO A 746 -11.53 -34.00 -22.12
N PHE A 747 -12.39 -33.00 -22.07
CA PHE A 747 -13.75 -32.99 -22.58
C PHE A 747 -14.11 -31.61 -23.10
N GLN A 748 -15.22 -31.53 -23.85
CA GLN A 748 -15.66 -30.28 -24.46
C GLN A 748 -16.91 -29.75 -23.77
N VAL A 749 -16.90 -28.45 -23.48
CA VAL A 749 -18.09 -27.70 -23.02
C VAL A 749 -18.39 -26.57 -23.98
N ARG A 750 -19.68 -26.32 -24.23
CA ARG A 750 -20.09 -25.17 -25.03
C ARG A 750 -20.06 -23.89 -24.21
N MET A 751 -19.79 -22.78 -24.87
CA MET A 751 -19.92 -21.45 -24.30
C MET A 751 -21.28 -21.29 -23.62
N PRO A 752 -21.38 -20.83 -22.37
CA PRO A 752 -22.65 -20.57 -21.72
C PRO A 752 -23.38 -19.40 -22.37
N ALA A 753 -24.69 -19.37 -22.24
CA ALA A 753 -25.48 -18.21 -22.66
C ALA A 753 -25.14 -16.99 -21.79
N ILE A 754 -24.87 -15.87 -22.43
CA ILE A 754 -24.42 -14.62 -21.80
C ILE A 754 -25.53 -13.59 -21.94
N SER A 755 -25.98 -13.06 -20.79
CA SER A 755 -27.06 -12.05 -20.75
C SER A 755 -26.54 -10.60 -20.86
N ASP A 756 -25.28 -10.34 -20.53
CA ASP A 756 -24.66 -9.03 -20.65
C ASP A 756 -24.27 -8.76 -22.12
N PRO A 757 -24.88 -7.76 -22.81
CA PRO A 757 -24.60 -7.50 -24.21
C PRO A 757 -23.14 -7.15 -24.52
N ALA A 758 -22.46 -6.41 -23.62
CA ALA A 758 -21.08 -6.02 -23.79
C ALA A 758 -20.15 -7.24 -23.71
N VAL A 759 -20.44 -8.19 -22.82
CA VAL A 759 -19.71 -9.45 -22.72
C VAL A 759 -20.03 -10.35 -23.93
N ALA A 760 -21.29 -10.46 -24.32
CA ALA A 760 -21.70 -11.27 -25.48
C ALA A 760 -21.05 -10.80 -26.78
N ALA A 761 -20.78 -9.50 -26.91
CA ALA A 761 -20.18 -8.92 -28.11
C ALA A 761 -18.70 -9.34 -28.31
N VAL A 762 -18.00 -9.71 -27.26
CA VAL A 762 -16.57 -10.11 -27.32
C VAL A 762 -16.35 -11.62 -27.24
N LEU A 763 -17.39 -12.40 -26.99
CA LEU A 763 -17.34 -13.86 -26.90
C LEU A 763 -17.91 -14.51 -28.15
N ASN A 764 -17.33 -15.65 -28.55
CA ASN A 764 -17.90 -16.48 -29.61
C ASN A 764 -18.91 -17.47 -29.02
N PRO A 765 -20.24 -17.30 -29.27
CA PRO A 765 -21.27 -18.16 -28.67
C PRO A 765 -21.21 -19.62 -29.16
N ASN A 766 -20.53 -19.88 -30.27
CA ASN A 766 -20.37 -21.21 -30.83
C ASN A 766 -19.05 -21.89 -30.43
N GLU A 767 -18.26 -21.24 -29.59
CA GLU A 767 -16.99 -21.79 -29.16
C GLU A 767 -17.18 -23.04 -28.30
N SER A 768 -16.37 -24.06 -28.56
CA SER A 768 -16.26 -25.25 -27.74
C SER A 768 -14.97 -25.14 -26.91
N ILE A 769 -15.11 -25.14 -25.61
CA ILE A 769 -14.01 -24.97 -24.67
C ILE A 769 -13.52 -26.34 -24.21
N THR A 770 -12.23 -26.63 -24.41
CA THR A 770 -11.63 -27.83 -23.83
C THR A 770 -11.41 -27.65 -22.34
N MET A 771 -12.00 -28.52 -21.56
CA MET A 771 -11.77 -28.63 -20.13
C MET A 771 -11.22 -30.01 -19.79
N TYR A 772 -10.74 -30.14 -18.58
CA TYR A 772 -10.13 -31.36 -18.11
C TYR A 772 -10.78 -31.79 -16.77
N ASN A 773 -11.22 -33.03 -16.70
CA ASN A 773 -11.78 -33.58 -15.46
C ASN A 773 -10.77 -34.52 -14.81
N LEU A 774 -10.49 -34.31 -13.54
CA LEU A 774 -9.58 -35.15 -12.78
C LEU A 774 -10.22 -36.55 -12.60
N ASN A 775 -9.40 -37.59 -12.71
CA ASN A 775 -9.83 -38.97 -12.42
C ASN A 775 -10.35 -39.03 -10.96
N GLN A 776 -11.54 -39.65 -10.81
CA GLN A 776 -12.20 -39.75 -9.48
C GLN A 776 -11.35 -40.41 -8.41
N VAL A 777 -10.53 -41.40 -8.78
CA VAL A 777 -9.62 -42.08 -7.85
C VAL A 777 -8.61 -41.08 -7.24
N LYS A 778 -8.21 -40.06 -7.99
CA LYS A 778 -7.27 -39.03 -7.56
C LYS A 778 -7.92 -37.91 -6.74
N ASN A 779 -9.25 -37.87 -6.68
CA ASN A 779 -9.96 -36.81 -5.94
C ASN A 779 -9.65 -36.85 -4.43
N SER A 780 -9.46 -38.05 -3.88
CA SER A 780 -9.12 -38.22 -2.46
C SER A 780 -7.73 -37.69 -2.09
N VAL A 781 -6.83 -37.51 -3.06
CA VAL A 781 -5.47 -36.99 -2.85
C VAL A 781 -5.27 -35.57 -3.41
N PHE A 782 -6.32 -34.94 -3.92
CA PHE A 782 -6.25 -33.65 -4.59
C PHE A 782 -5.67 -32.53 -3.69
N GLY A 783 -6.01 -32.53 -2.41
CA GLY A 783 -5.50 -31.60 -1.40
C GLY A 783 -4.26 -32.09 -0.65
N GLN A 784 -3.63 -33.20 -1.09
CA GLN A 784 -2.47 -33.80 -0.44
C GLN A 784 -1.21 -33.63 -1.28
N GLY A 785 -0.04 -33.73 -0.63
CA GLY A 785 1.26 -33.63 -1.29
C GLY A 785 1.50 -32.29 -2.00
N LEU A 786 0.96 -31.23 -1.42
CA LEU A 786 1.17 -29.88 -1.93
C LEU A 786 2.59 -29.42 -1.59
N VAL A 787 3.30 -28.90 -2.58
CA VAL A 787 4.65 -28.35 -2.42
C VAL A 787 4.75 -27.02 -3.15
N ASP A 788 5.11 -25.99 -2.41
CA ASP A 788 5.32 -24.67 -3.00
C ASP A 788 6.76 -24.57 -3.51
N ARG A 789 6.92 -24.10 -4.73
CA ARG A 789 8.19 -23.85 -5.37
C ARG A 789 8.20 -22.56 -6.19
N SER A 790 9.36 -22.08 -6.55
CA SER A 790 9.51 -20.97 -7.47
C SER A 790 9.56 -21.43 -8.93
N SER A 791 8.71 -20.84 -9.76
CA SER A 791 8.68 -21.11 -11.20
C SER A 791 9.83 -20.39 -11.92
N ASP A 792 10.50 -21.08 -12.84
CA ASP A 792 11.49 -20.51 -13.76
C ASP A 792 10.84 -19.87 -15.00
N ARG A 793 9.64 -20.28 -15.36
CA ARG A 793 8.92 -19.88 -16.59
C ARG A 793 7.92 -18.77 -16.33
N ASN A 794 7.22 -18.82 -15.21
CA ASN A 794 6.22 -17.82 -14.85
C ASN A 794 6.87 -16.46 -14.60
N ARG A 795 6.26 -15.41 -15.16
CA ARG A 795 6.79 -14.05 -15.09
C ARG A 795 5.69 -13.02 -15.32
N SER A 796 5.85 -11.86 -14.72
CA SER A 796 5.06 -10.68 -15.02
C SER A 796 5.94 -9.64 -15.74
N LEU A 797 5.41 -9.04 -16.79
CA LEU A 797 6.09 -8.11 -17.67
C LEU A 797 5.34 -6.79 -17.68
N TYR A 798 6.01 -5.73 -17.28
CA TYR A 798 5.50 -4.37 -17.36
C TYR A 798 6.26 -3.58 -18.41
N THR A 799 5.54 -2.77 -19.19
CA THR A 799 6.11 -1.76 -20.07
C THR A 799 5.33 -0.48 -19.92
N GLY A 800 5.99 0.62 -19.64
CA GLY A 800 5.36 1.92 -19.43
C GLY A 800 6.12 3.07 -20.08
N PHE A 801 5.34 4.06 -20.52
CA PHE A 801 5.83 5.38 -20.95
C PHE A 801 5.19 6.43 -20.04
N GLU A 802 5.98 7.37 -19.56
CA GLU A 802 5.54 8.45 -18.70
C GLU A 802 6.02 9.79 -19.26
N ALA A 803 5.14 10.76 -19.37
CA ALA A 803 5.50 12.15 -19.60
C ALA A 803 4.94 12.99 -18.44
N ALA A 804 5.74 13.91 -17.91
CA ALA A 804 5.32 14.77 -16.82
C ALA A 804 5.90 16.17 -16.95
N PHE A 805 5.20 17.13 -16.34
CA PHE A 805 5.68 18.49 -16.21
C PHE A 805 5.44 19.02 -14.81
N SER A 806 6.25 19.99 -14.42
CA SER A 806 6.07 20.81 -13.21
C SER A 806 6.35 22.26 -13.54
N ALA A 807 5.41 23.14 -13.17
CA ALA A 807 5.48 24.56 -13.43
C ALA A 807 5.23 25.36 -12.15
N ARG A 808 6.12 26.32 -11.85
CA ARG A 808 5.92 27.37 -10.86
C ARG A 808 5.41 28.60 -11.57
N LEU A 809 4.24 29.08 -11.18
CA LEU A 809 3.58 30.24 -11.76
C LEU A 809 3.94 31.49 -10.97
N ALA A 810 3.89 32.64 -11.62
CA ALA A 810 3.96 33.94 -10.95
C ALA A 810 2.81 34.04 -9.92
N GLY A 811 3.05 34.65 -8.74
CA GLY A 811 2.03 34.72 -7.69
C GLY A 811 1.93 33.51 -6.78
N ASN A 812 2.99 32.71 -6.64
CA ASN A 812 3.07 31.51 -5.79
C ASN A 812 2.10 30.38 -6.17
N GLY A 813 1.80 30.24 -7.45
CA GLY A 813 1.04 29.11 -7.99
C GLY A 813 1.99 27.95 -8.37
N THR A 814 1.51 26.74 -8.25
CA THR A 814 2.19 25.53 -8.73
C THR A 814 1.21 24.67 -9.53
N VAL A 815 1.63 24.21 -10.69
CA VAL A 815 0.87 23.28 -11.52
C VAL A 815 1.80 22.14 -11.95
N PHE A 816 1.35 20.92 -11.79
CA PHE A 816 2.06 19.75 -12.29
C PHE A 816 1.08 18.73 -12.86
N GLY A 817 1.55 17.93 -13.78
CA GLY A 817 0.73 16.90 -14.39
C GLY A 817 1.55 15.81 -15.04
N SER A 818 0.87 14.73 -15.36
CA SER A 818 1.47 13.56 -16.00
C SER A 818 0.51 12.84 -16.93
N TRP A 819 1.09 12.21 -17.92
CA TRP A 819 0.49 11.17 -18.74
C TRP A 819 1.31 9.91 -18.58
N THR A 820 0.63 8.78 -18.34
CA THR A 820 1.24 7.47 -18.28
C THR A 820 0.51 6.54 -19.25
N ALA A 821 1.25 5.81 -20.07
CA ALA A 821 0.75 4.71 -20.90
C ALA A 821 1.41 3.43 -20.43
N GLU A 822 0.64 2.48 -19.93
CA GLU A 822 1.17 1.27 -19.32
C GLU A 822 0.51 0.02 -19.84
N ARG A 823 1.30 -1.05 -19.90
CA ARG A 823 0.85 -2.38 -20.30
C ARG A 823 1.48 -3.43 -19.39
N ASN A 824 0.63 -4.25 -18.80
CA ASN A 824 1.02 -5.42 -18.01
C ASN A 824 0.68 -6.68 -18.78
N VAL A 825 1.63 -7.62 -18.83
CA VAL A 825 1.50 -8.91 -19.51
C VAL A 825 1.98 -10.01 -18.57
N SER A 826 1.13 -10.99 -18.31
CA SER A 826 1.45 -12.12 -17.44
C SER A 826 1.72 -13.38 -18.29
N VAL A 827 2.67 -14.18 -17.86
CA VAL A 827 2.97 -15.52 -18.39
C VAL A 827 2.97 -16.48 -17.21
N PHE A 828 1.90 -17.28 -17.07
CA PHE A 828 1.70 -18.20 -15.97
C PHE A 828 1.28 -19.56 -16.47
N CYS A 829 2.08 -20.12 -17.41
CA CYS A 829 1.78 -21.39 -18.06
C CYS A 829 2.40 -22.61 -17.39
N GLU A 830 3.25 -22.39 -16.39
CA GLU A 830 3.78 -23.50 -15.59
C GLU A 830 2.73 -23.88 -14.54
N SER A 831 2.02 -24.95 -14.82
CA SER A 831 0.92 -25.49 -14.00
C SER A 831 0.88 -27.01 -14.23
N ASP A 832 1.90 -27.69 -13.73
CA ASP A 832 2.16 -29.11 -14.04
C ASP A 832 1.04 -30.05 -13.55
N ASP A 833 0.20 -29.58 -12.66
CA ASP A 833 -0.79 -30.40 -11.94
C ASP A 833 -2.23 -29.94 -12.13
N ASN A 834 -2.51 -28.84 -12.83
CA ASN A 834 -3.87 -28.39 -13.11
C ASN A 834 -4.01 -27.75 -14.50
N PRO A 835 -4.45 -28.49 -15.50
CA PRO A 835 -4.57 -27.98 -16.87
C PRO A 835 -5.75 -27.00 -17.08
N ASN A 836 -6.65 -26.83 -16.13
CA ASN A 836 -7.76 -25.87 -16.21
C ASN A 836 -7.47 -24.52 -15.55
N GLY A 837 -6.50 -24.45 -14.68
CA GLY A 837 -6.24 -23.24 -13.93
C GLY A 837 -4.94 -23.25 -13.17
N VAL A 838 -4.29 -22.11 -13.11
CA VAL A 838 -3.18 -21.86 -12.20
C VAL A 838 -3.76 -21.45 -10.85
N THR A 839 -3.38 -22.15 -9.81
CA THR A 839 -3.85 -21.85 -8.43
C THR A 839 -3.11 -20.66 -7.79
N THR A 840 -2.16 -20.06 -8.52
CA THR A 840 -1.40 -18.91 -8.03
C THR A 840 -2.23 -17.63 -8.17
N THR A 841 -2.45 -16.96 -7.07
CA THR A 841 -2.84 -15.56 -7.08
C THR A 841 -1.65 -14.74 -7.59
N ASP A 842 -1.85 -13.93 -8.63
CA ASP A 842 -0.86 -12.92 -8.97
C ASP A 842 -0.84 -11.85 -7.88
N LEU A 843 0.01 -12.09 -6.87
CA LEU A 843 0.18 -11.18 -5.73
C LEU A 843 0.65 -9.79 -6.16
N TYR A 844 1.22 -9.66 -7.39
CA TYR A 844 1.68 -8.39 -7.91
C TYR A 844 0.58 -7.54 -8.53
N GLN A 845 -0.44 -8.13 -9.11
CA GLN A 845 -1.48 -7.38 -9.81
C GLN A 845 -2.81 -7.34 -9.06
N GLY A 846 -2.95 -8.11 -7.98
CA GLY A 846 -4.21 -8.24 -7.23
C GLY A 846 -5.34 -8.82 -8.09
N ARG A 847 -4.99 -9.48 -9.19
CA ARG A 847 -5.90 -10.26 -10.01
C ARG A 847 -5.83 -11.71 -9.54
N PRO A 848 -6.95 -12.47 -9.54
CA PRO A 848 -6.82 -13.91 -9.56
C PRO A 848 -5.94 -14.26 -10.77
N ALA A 849 -4.98 -15.14 -10.59
CA ALA A 849 -4.22 -15.67 -11.71
C ALA A 849 -5.24 -16.22 -12.69
N ALA A 850 -5.40 -15.50 -13.78
CA ALA A 850 -6.35 -15.94 -14.78
C ALA A 850 -5.74 -17.16 -15.43
N ASP A 851 -6.42 -18.29 -15.34
CA ASP A 851 -6.55 -19.19 -16.41
C ASP A 851 -5.31 -20.03 -16.71
N GLY A 852 -5.16 -21.01 -15.96
CA GLY A 852 -4.46 -22.16 -16.41
C GLY A 852 -4.91 -22.57 -17.82
N GLY A 853 -3.96 -22.81 -18.66
CA GLY A 853 -4.20 -23.38 -19.98
C GLY A 853 -4.64 -22.39 -21.06
N ARG A 854 -5.79 -21.74 -20.90
CA ARG A 854 -6.39 -21.03 -22.04
C ARG A 854 -5.71 -19.72 -22.43
N PHE A 855 -5.38 -18.88 -21.46
CA PHE A 855 -4.79 -17.55 -21.64
C PHE A 855 -3.51 -17.34 -20.81
N CYS A 856 -2.83 -18.42 -20.47
CA CYS A 856 -1.68 -18.41 -19.58
C CYS A 856 -0.49 -17.60 -20.11
N ASP A 857 -0.36 -17.47 -21.43
CA ASP A 857 0.64 -16.62 -22.06
C ASP A 857 -0.01 -15.40 -22.71
N GLN A 858 -0.13 -14.34 -21.94
CA GLN A 858 -0.76 -13.11 -22.41
C GLN A 858 0.03 -12.36 -23.49
N ARG A 859 1.26 -12.78 -23.81
CA ARG A 859 2.03 -12.22 -24.94
C ARG A 859 1.41 -12.58 -26.31
N LEU A 860 0.59 -13.63 -26.34
CA LEU A 860 -0.10 -14.08 -27.54
C LEU A 860 -1.34 -13.24 -27.88
N PHE A 861 -1.77 -12.37 -26.96
CA PHE A 861 -2.98 -11.55 -27.08
C PHE A 861 -2.63 -10.06 -27.23
N HIS A 862 -3.56 -9.32 -27.81
CA HIS A 862 -3.40 -7.89 -28.00
C HIS A 862 -3.84 -7.12 -26.72
N ILE A 863 -2.93 -6.98 -25.75
CA ILE A 863 -3.18 -6.18 -24.55
C ILE A 863 -2.85 -4.73 -24.87
N PRO A 864 -3.82 -3.79 -24.78
CA PRO A 864 -3.60 -2.39 -25.11
C PRO A 864 -2.74 -1.68 -24.04
N PHE A 865 -2.11 -0.57 -24.43
CA PHE A 865 -1.61 0.39 -23.45
C PHE A 865 -2.77 1.14 -22.82
N LEU A 866 -2.80 1.15 -21.49
CA LEU A 866 -3.79 1.87 -20.71
C LEU A 866 -3.26 3.28 -20.40
N HIS A 867 -4.04 4.29 -20.79
CA HIS A 867 -3.65 5.69 -20.65
C HIS A 867 -4.25 6.33 -19.42
N GLU A 868 -3.40 6.96 -18.62
CA GLU A 868 -3.76 7.70 -17.41
C GLU A 868 -3.31 9.15 -17.54
N PHE A 869 -4.14 10.07 -17.06
CA PHE A 869 -3.84 11.50 -17.02
C PHE A 869 -4.08 12.05 -15.62
N LYS A 870 -3.14 12.88 -15.16
CA LYS A 870 -3.26 13.64 -13.91
C LYS A 870 -2.85 15.07 -14.14
N LEU A 871 -3.59 15.97 -13.51
CA LEU A 871 -3.25 17.40 -13.46
C LEU A 871 -3.63 17.92 -12.08
N ALA A 872 -2.69 18.51 -11.40
CA ALA A 872 -2.92 19.11 -10.09
C ALA A 872 -2.22 20.45 -9.99
N GLY A 873 -2.80 21.38 -9.25
CA GLY A 873 -2.16 22.65 -9.02
C GLY A 873 -3.01 23.60 -8.22
N ASN A 874 -2.39 24.70 -7.84
CA ASN A 874 -3.04 25.81 -7.17
C ASN A 874 -2.58 27.15 -7.73
N TYR A 875 -3.41 28.15 -7.52
CA TYR A 875 -3.07 29.54 -7.87
C TYR A 875 -3.64 30.49 -6.83
N MET A 876 -2.77 31.36 -6.33
CA MET A 876 -3.18 32.41 -5.40
C MET A 876 -3.68 33.62 -6.16
N LEU A 877 -4.98 33.85 -6.05
CA LEU A 877 -5.65 35.04 -6.59
C LEU A 877 -5.43 36.25 -5.68
N ARG A 878 -5.88 37.43 -6.16
CA ARG A 878 -5.89 38.66 -5.35
C ARG A 878 -6.70 38.49 -4.05
N TYR A 879 -6.43 39.34 -3.07
CA TYR A 879 -7.12 39.37 -1.77
C TYR A 879 -6.99 38.09 -0.91
N GLY A 880 -5.94 37.29 -1.11
CA GLY A 880 -5.68 36.08 -0.30
C GLY A 880 -6.68 34.93 -0.54
N VAL A 881 -7.25 34.87 -1.74
CA VAL A 881 -8.01 33.71 -2.21
C VAL A 881 -7.05 32.77 -2.93
N ASP A 882 -7.06 31.50 -2.56
CA ASP A 882 -6.26 30.45 -3.21
C ASP A 882 -7.23 29.41 -3.78
N VAL A 883 -7.03 29.05 -5.05
CA VAL A 883 -7.84 28.05 -5.75
C VAL A 883 -6.94 26.88 -6.12
N GLY A 884 -7.32 25.69 -5.70
CA GLY A 884 -6.65 24.45 -6.02
C GLY A 884 -7.54 23.50 -6.81
N ALA A 885 -6.95 22.66 -7.64
CA ALA A 885 -7.68 21.64 -8.39
C ALA A 885 -6.84 20.38 -8.58
N VAL A 886 -7.52 19.23 -8.64
CA VAL A 886 -6.95 17.93 -8.98
C VAL A 886 -7.86 17.26 -9.99
N LEU A 887 -7.34 17.04 -11.21
CA LEU A 887 -7.98 16.25 -12.26
C LEU A 887 -7.29 14.90 -12.36
N GLN A 888 -8.08 13.85 -12.34
CA GLN A 888 -7.63 12.47 -12.54
C GLN A 888 -8.49 11.79 -13.59
N SER A 889 -7.84 11.11 -14.53
CA SER A 889 -8.51 10.36 -15.59
C SER A 889 -7.84 9.01 -15.74
N TYR A 890 -8.57 7.95 -15.36
CA TYR A 890 -8.10 6.57 -15.37
C TYR A 890 -8.84 5.74 -16.42
N PRO A 891 -8.19 4.73 -17.02
CA PRO A 891 -8.91 3.75 -17.83
C PRO A 891 -9.89 2.98 -16.97
N GLY A 892 -10.97 2.50 -17.56
CA GLY A 892 -11.88 1.56 -16.91
C GLY A 892 -11.17 0.28 -16.49
N LEU A 893 -11.73 -0.42 -15.54
CA LEU A 893 -11.21 -1.71 -15.10
C LEU A 893 -11.38 -2.74 -16.22
N GLU A 894 -10.39 -3.61 -16.39
CA GLU A 894 -10.53 -4.78 -17.25
C GLU A 894 -11.56 -5.73 -16.65
N ARG A 895 -12.49 -6.21 -17.49
CA ARG A 895 -13.53 -7.15 -17.10
C ARG A 895 -13.09 -8.56 -17.48
N VAL A 896 -12.79 -9.36 -16.48
CA VAL A 896 -12.37 -10.76 -16.64
C VAL A 896 -13.57 -11.64 -16.32
N ILE A 897 -14.25 -12.09 -17.36
CA ILE A 897 -15.47 -12.89 -17.19
C ILE A 897 -15.10 -14.31 -16.83
N THR A 898 -15.59 -14.76 -15.69
CA THR A 898 -15.35 -16.09 -15.15
C THR A 898 -16.61 -16.94 -15.23
N TRP A 899 -16.44 -18.24 -15.42
CA TRP A 899 -17.51 -19.20 -15.45
C TRP A 899 -17.14 -20.47 -14.67
N GLN A 900 -18.06 -20.94 -13.84
CA GLN A 900 -17.97 -22.22 -13.16
C GLN A 900 -19.01 -23.17 -13.76
N PRO A 901 -18.62 -24.09 -14.67
CA PRO A 901 -19.55 -25.03 -15.29
C PRO A 901 -20.25 -25.89 -14.26
N ALA A 902 -21.56 -26.10 -14.47
CA ALA A 902 -22.36 -26.97 -13.63
C ALA A 902 -21.91 -28.43 -13.74
N ALA A 903 -22.12 -29.23 -12.70
CA ALA A 903 -21.65 -30.62 -12.64
C ALA A 903 -22.19 -31.49 -13.78
N ASN A 904 -23.43 -31.26 -14.24
CA ASN A 904 -24.04 -31.99 -15.32
C ASN A 904 -23.38 -31.78 -16.71
N LEU A 905 -22.53 -30.80 -16.86
CA LEU A 905 -21.71 -30.57 -18.08
C LEU A 905 -20.45 -31.44 -18.13
N PHE A 906 -20.11 -32.05 -17.01
CA PHE A 906 -18.94 -32.93 -16.92
C PHE A 906 -19.33 -34.37 -17.38
N PRO A 907 -18.34 -35.16 -17.85
CA PRO A 907 -18.59 -36.54 -18.26
C PRO A 907 -19.32 -37.32 -17.14
N ASN A 908 -20.39 -38.00 -17.52
CA ASN A 908 -21.28 -38.76 -16.60
C ASN A 908 -21.91 -37.93 -15.47
N GLY A 909 -21.96 -36.58 -15.62
CA GLY A 909 -22.46 -35.70 -14.58
C GLY A 909 -21.57 -35.63 -13.33
N GLN A 910 -20.33 -36.10 -13.42
CA GLN A 910 -19.41 -36.23 -12.28
C GLN A 910 -18.29 -35.21 -12.39
N ARG A 911 -18.49 -34.08 -11.77
CA ARG A 911 -17.41 -33.07 -11.56
C ARG A 911 -16.60 -33.48 -10.34
N THR A 912 -15.33 -33.82 -10.55
CA THR A 912 -14.40 -34.18 -9.46
C THR A 912 -13.93 -32.97 -8.66
N GLN A 913 -13.73 -31.83 -9.34
CA GLN A 913 -13.33 -30.58 -8.69
C GLN A 913 -14.15 -29.40 -9.24
N ALA A 914 -14.46 -28.44 -8.36
CA ALA A 914 -15.01 -27.16 -8.80
C ALA A 914 -13.92 -26.40 -9.58
N GLN A 915 -14.24 -26.00 -10.80
CA GLN A 915 -13.29 -25.34 -11.68
C GLN A 915 -13.90 -24.05 -12.20
N THR A 916 -13.14 -22.98 -12.10
CA THR A 916 -13.53 -21.69 -12.67
C THR A 916 -12.63 -21.43 -13.87
N ILE A 917 -13.22 -21.12 -15.02
CA ILE A 917 -12.51 -20.76 -16.24
C ILE A 917 -12.77 -19.32 -16.60
N VAL A 918 -11.80 -18.69 -17.24
CA VAL A 918 -11.95 -17.35 -17.82
C VAL A 918 -12.43 -17.48 -19.25
N LEU A 919 -13.43 -16.68 -19.61
CA LEU A 919 -14.06 -16.69 -20.92
C LEU A 919 -13.51 -15.61 -21.86
N THR A 920 -13.22 -14.40 -21.32
CA THR A 920 -12.76 -13.27 -22.12
C THR A 920 -11.27 -13.33 -22.39
N GLU A 921 -10.85 -13.01 -23.60
CA GLU A 921 -9.43 -12.81 -23.91
C GLU A 921 -8.87 -11.63 -23.11
N PRO A 922 -7.63 -11.75 -22.59
CA PRO A 922 -6.98 -10.66 -21.89
C PRO A 922 -6.91 -9.38 -22.76
N GLY A 923 -7.29 -8.25 -22.19
CA GLY A 923 -7.26 -6.98 -22.89
C GLY A 923 -8.44 -6.71 -23.85
N SER A 924 -9.42 -7.62 -23.94
CA SER A 924 -10.55 -7.50 -24.89
C SER A 924 -11.71 -6.66 -24.37
N LEU A 925 -11.91 -6.59 -23.07
CA LEU A 925 -13.07 -5.92 -22.45
C LEU A 925 -12.66 -5.02 -21.30
N TYR A 926 -13.03 -3.74 -21.37
CA TYR A 926 -12.79 -2.74 -20.31
C TYR A 926 -14.09 -2.02 -19.97
N GLY A 927 -14.21 -1.60 -18.73
CA GLY A 927 -15.24 -0.70 -18.26
C GLY A 927 -15.03 0.73 -18.77
N GLU A 928 -15.94 1.62 -18.38
CA GLU A 928 -15.87 3.03 -18.72
C GLU A 928 -14.69 3.74 -18.04
N ARG A 929 -14.16 4.76 -18.74
CA ARG A 929 -13.11 5.64 -18.20
C ARG A 929 -13.64 6.46 -17.04
N TRP A 930 -12.89 6.49 -15.97
CA TRP A 930 -13.18 7.30 -14.80
C TRP A 930 -12.51 8.68 -14.94
N ASN A 931 -13.33 9.74 -14.90
CA ASN A 931 -12.86 11.13 -14.89
C ASN A 931 -13.34 11.81 -13.62
N GLN A 932 -12.42 12.36 -12.84
CA GLN A 932 -12.71 13.06 -11.58
C GLN A 932 -12.02 14.40 -11.57
N LEU A 933 -12.76 15.46 -11.27
CA LEU A 933 -12.24 16.79 -10.97
C LEU A 933 -12.65 17.16 -9.56
N ASP A 934 -11.66 17.46 -8.73
CA ASP A 934 -11.83 18.01 -7.39
C ASP A 934 -11.31 19.44 -7.37
N VAL A 935 -12.02 20.34 -6.70
CA VAL A 935 -11.68 21.76 -6.62
C VAL A 935 -11.74 22.23 -5.19
N ASN A 936 -10.82 23.12 -4.84
CA ASN A 936 -10.81 23.75 -3.53
C ASN A 936 -10.70 25.27 -3.68
N ILE A 937 -11.39 26.00 -2.81
CA ILE A 937 -11.33 27.44 -2.69
C ILE A 937 -11.03 27.76 -1.24
N ARG A 938 -9.94 28.50 -1.01
CA ARG A 938 -9.50 28.91 0.32
C ARG A 938 -9.42 30.42 0.43
N LYS A 939 -9.87 30.95 1.54
CA LYS A 939 -9.73 32.37 1.89
C LYS A 939 -8.85 32.50 3.14
N ASN A 940 -7.71 33.15 2.99
CA ASN A 940 -6.76 33.41 4.06
C ASN A 940 -6.96 34.81 4.63
N PHE A 941 -7.19 34.88 5.93
CA PHE A 941 -7.23 36.12 6.71
C PHE A 941 -6.00 36.17 7.61
N ARG A 942 -5.11 37.09 7.37
CA ARG A 942 -3.93 37.31 8.21
C ARG A 942 -4.21 38.37 9.24
N TYR A 943 -3.95 38.07 10.50
CA TYR A 943 -4.18 38.99 11.62
C TYR A 943 -2.99 39.00 12.58
N GLY A 944 -2.55 40.17 12.96
CA GLY A 944 -1.43 40.36 13.89
C GLY A 944 -0.13 39.68 13.44
N HIS A 945 0.73 39.34 14.38
CA HIS A 945 2.07 38.77 14.12
C HIS A 945 1.98 37.27 13.74
N GLY A 946 1.75 36.99 12.46
CA GLY A 946 1.85 35.61 11.91
C GLY A 946 0.62 34.73 12.04
N LYS A 947 -0.50 35.20 12.62
CA LYS A 947 -1.74 34.43 12.75
C LYS A 947 -2.50 34.40 11.43
N VAL A 948 -2.91 33.20 11.01
CA VAL A 948 -3.64 33.01 9.75
C VAL A 948 -4.88 32.16 10.02
N HIS A 949 -6.04 32.71 9.68
CA HIS A 949 -7.31 32.00 9.64
C HIS A 949 -7.62 31.66 8.19
N THR A 950 -7.83 30.39 7.88
CA THR A 950 -8.16 29.91 6.54
C THR A 950 -9.53 29.26 6.58
N PHE A 951 -10.46 29.76 5.79
CA PHE A 951 -11.74 29.10 5.49
C PHE A 951 -11.61 28.41 4.15
N GLN A 952 -12.08 27.19 4.05
CA GLN A 952 -11.89 26.33 2.88
C GLN A 952 -13.21 25.65 2.50
N LEU A 953 -13.49 25.65 1.21
CA LEU A 953 -14.55 24.87 0.57
C LEU A 953 -13.89 23.95 -0.45
N ASP A 954 -14.01 22.65 -0.24
CA ASP A 954 -13.65 21.63 -1.22
C ASP A 954 -14.92 21.12 -1.89
N ILE A 955 -14.85 20.82 -3.17
CA ILE A 955 -15.91 20.16 -3.93
C ILE A 955 -15.27 18.96 -4.62
N PHE A 956 -15.65 17.78 -4.20
CA PHE A 956 -15.15 16.52 -4.75
C PHE A 956 -16.08 15.99 -5.82
N ASN A 957 -15.50 15.35 -6.85
CA ASN A 957 -16.22 14.86 -8.02
C ASN A 957 -17.11 15.93 -8.64
N LEU A 958 -16.54 17.08 -9.00
CA LEU A 958 -17.28 18.25 -9.50
C LEU A 958 -18.20 17.92 -10.68
N PHE A 959 -17.78 16.99 -11.56
CA PHE A 959 -18.56 16.54 -12.72
C PHE A 959 -19.71 15.61 -12.35
N ASN A 960 -19.83 15.18 -11.10
CA ASN A 960 -20.79 14.19 -10.63
C ASN A 960 -20.68 12.86 -11.41
N ALA A 961 -19.47 12.47 -11.79
CA ALA A 961 -19.21 11.25 -12.54
C ALA A 961 -19.66 10.01 -11.74
N ASN A 962 -20.13 8.99 -12.44
CA ASN A 962 -20.72 7.77 -11.89
C ASN A 962 -20.02 6.50 -12.41
N ALA A 963 -18.75 6.60 -12.82
CA ALA A 963 -18.02 5.47 -13.35
C ALA A 963 -18.11 4.22 -12.45
N ILE A 964 -18.33 3.09 -13.07
CA ILE A 964 -18.46 1.79 -12.39
C ILE A 964 -17.10 1.40 -11.83
N ARG A 965 -17.04 1.07 -10.53
CA ARG A 965 -15.82 0.66 -9.83
C ARG A 965 -15.72 -0.84 -9.64
N THR A 966 -16.85 -1.48 -9.36
CA THR A 966 -16.92 -2.94 -9.20
C THR A 966 -18.27 -3.44 -9.71
N MET A 967 -18.23 -4.58 -10.36
CA MET A 967 -19.42 -5.32 -10.80
C MET A 967 -19.15 -6.83 -10.75
N THR A 968 -20.18 -7.61 -10.85
CA THR A 968 -20.10 -9.07 -10.89
C THR A 968 -19.72 -9.53 -12.29
N ASP A 969 -18.52 -10.12 -12.43
CA ASP A 969 -17.99 -10.66 -13.69
C ASP A 969 -17.98 -12.20 -13.72
N THR A 970 -18.84 -12.82 -12.93
CA THR A 970 -19.07 -14.28 -12.95
C THR A 970 -20.37 -14.58 -13.68
N VAL A 971 -20.33 -15.55 -14.62
CA VAL A 971 -21.50 -15.99 -15.37
C VAL A 971 -22.56 -16.54 -14.43
N GLY A 972 -23.75 -15.99 -14.54
CA GLY A 972 -24.92 -16.31 -13.71
C GLY A 972 -25.97 -15.20 -13.81
N THR A 973 -26.98 -15.26 -12.96
CA THR A 973 -28.08 -14.28 -12.94
C THR A 973 -27.66 -12.87 -12.54
N SER A 974 -26.49 -12.73 -11.90
CA SER A 974 -25.93 -11.45 -11.44
C SER A 974 -24.82 -10.91 -12.35
N LEU A 975 -24.55 -11.54 -13.51
CA LEU A 975 -23.52 -11.05 -14.42
C LEU A 975 -23.83 -9.60 -14.87
N GLY A 976 -22.85 -8.73 -14.72
CA GLY A 976 -22.99 -7.30 -15.03
C GLY A 976 -23.61 -6.47 -13.91
N GLN A 977 -24.09 -7.09 -12.81
CA GLN A 977 -24.65 -6.33 -11.69
C GLN A 977 -23.57 -5.46 -11.04
N VAL A 978 -23.83 -4.17 -10.97
CA VAL A 978 -22.92 -3.19 -10.37
C VAL A 978 -23.01 -3.26 -8.85
N THR A 979 -21.85 -3.33 -8.20
CA THR A 979 -21.74 -3.37 -6.72
C THR A 979 -21.17 -2.09 -6.13
N ALA A 980 -20.46 -1.30 -6.92
CA ALA A 980 -20.00 0.03 -6.51
C ALA A 980 -19.74 0.94 -7.71
N ILE A 981 -20.10 2.22 -7.55
CA ILE A 981 -19.76 3.30 -8.47
C ILE A 981 -18.98 4.39 -7.76
N LEU A 982 -18.49 5.38 -8.51
CA LEU A 982 -17.87 6.55 -7.94
C LEU A 982 -18.89 7.31 -7.08
N PRO A 983 -18.57 7.73 -5.83
CA PRO A 983 -19.47 8.55 -5.02
C PRO A 983 -19.86 9.85 -5.73
N GLY A 984 -21.12 10.23 -5.61
CA GLY A 984 -21.63 11.47 -6.20
C GLY A 984 -20.93 12.71 -5.63
N ARG A 985 -21.00 13.82 -6.34
CA ARG A 985 -20.41 15.11 -5.94
C ARG A 985 -20.83 15.52 -4.54
N PHE A 986 -19.86 15.91 -3.70
CA PHE A 986 -20.13 16.46 -2.37
C PHE A 986 -19.14 17.55 -1.96
N PRO A 987 -19.58 18.56 -1.18
CA PRO A 987 -18.71 19.56 -0.60
C PRO A 987 -18.16 19.13 0.75
N ARG A 988 -16.99 19.67 1.10
CA ARG A 988 -16.43 19.68 2.46
C ARG A 988 -16.12 21.10 2.88
N LEU A 989 -16.61 21.49 4.03
CA LEU A 989 -16.25 22.76 4.67
C LEU A 989 -15.09 22.52 5.63
N ALA A 990 -14.07 23.36 5.57
CA ALA A 990 -12.96 23.27 6.50
C ALA A 990 -12.50 24.65 6.99
N TYR A 991 -11.91 24.63 8.17
CA TYR A 991 -11.30 25.77 8.81
C TYR A 991 -9.92 25.41 9.34
N GLN A 992 -8.95 26.25 9.09
CA GLN A 992 -7.59 26.10 9.63
C GLN A 992 -7.15 27.37 10.33
N PHE A 993 -6.54 27.24 11.49
CA PHE A 993 -5.91 28.32 12.21
C PHE A 993 -4.44 28.00 12.42
N LYS A 994 -3.56 28.92 12.06
CA LYS A 994 -2.10 28.85 12.28
C LYS A 994 -1.65 30.07 13.08
N TRP A 995 -0.76 29.86 14.08
CA TRP A 995 -0.19 30.91 14.91
C TRP A 995 1.29 30.71 15.20
#